data_c6a27ba8152d8493dbe7f2da18eb07f7
#
_entry.id   c6a27ba8152d8493dbe7f2da18eb07f7
#
_cell.length_a   1.000
_cell.length_b   1.000
_cell.length_c   1.000
_cell.angle_alpha   90.00
_cell.angle_beta   90.00
_cell.angle_gamma   90.00
#
_symmetry.space_group_name_H-M   'P 1'
#
loop_
_entity.id
_entity.type
_entity.pdbx_description
1 polymer ?
#
loop_
_entity_poly.entity_id
_entity_poly.type
_entity_poly.pdbx_seq_one_letter_code
_entity_poly.pdbx_strand_id
1 'polypeptide(L)'
;MVALLALTSTAIPATADPTGGADALAWTAAADAPPEYPQVAIDWDVPITMSDGTVLQANIYRPADAAGRAVDTGLPTVLNITPYTKLAGNLVDSIQQIPGVSEPVLDFLAGLNFAGTPFDGITELTQAVDGGGLRVFAVNRNLVQNGYAQVVVDARGTGFSQGKWDVLGPREQQDSAELIDWASRQPWSDGKVGMSGISYSAINSVQAAALRPPALKAIFPVEPSNDLLRDIVGTGGALGAGFMPLWLTLVNALKFVPDVQSILQGEFDTRWLTDRLEDPVTLLPELVNAVTAPTIADIRPETLQVAQDSRFYEDRAADLDRIEVPTMVYGGWHDLFTRSGPIIYNGIPIAPGAKQLIMGDGYHTNPGAEFGRPGNPPRLDALQRAWFDHWLKGVDNGIERYGPVTMFQQGGGWTTSDQFPRAGAQSQRSYLSAAPSGTAGHSGYDGSLTASPTPDNARLTVAPGLRGICSRDAALGTAGAAAILGSACTKDSRFNEAEALTFTSAPAEQPTQISGSTNIHLNTVLDRPDGFWVATMNDVAPDGTSTPLTHGAIVASLRAVDQSASTRSPNGDYIDAVPELTVETRQPVVPGVPTTVDLSLLPTDAVIAPGHRVRIDIYASSVPRYLPLGPMLLDSGLAPQHVQLDPSNPSFVNIPYVK
;
A
#
# COMPACT_ATOMS: atom_id res chain seq x y z
N MET A 1 54.00 -15.30 34.85
CA MET A 1 53.16 -15.65 33.69
C MET A 1 51.83 -14.90 33.85
N VAL A 2 51.74 -13.68 33.31
CA VAL A 2 50.58 -12.80 33.43
C VAL A 2 49.80 -12.96 32.12
N ALA A 3 48.59 -13.48 32.19
CA ALA A 3 47.70 -13.62 31.06
C ALA A 3 47.04 -12.25 30.77
N LEU A 4 47.37 -11.65 29.63
CA LEU A 4 46.60 -10.52 29.07
C LEU A 4 45.26 -11.05 28.54
N LEU A 5 44.16 -10.66 29.19
CA LEU A 5 42.83 -10.77 28.59
C LEU A 5 42.68 -9.64 27.56
N ALA A 6 42.65 -10.02 26.30
CA ALA A 6 42.24 -9.12 25.24
C ALA A 6 40.71 -8.92 25.33
N LEU A 7 40.27 -7.75 25.75
CA LEU A 7 38.89 -7.28 25.57
C LEU A 7 38.66 -7.01 24.08
N THR A 8 37.99 -7.93 23.41
CA THR A 8 37.39 -7.65 22.09
C THR A 8 36.19 -6.73 22.31
N SER A 9 36.36 -5.45 22.04
CA SER A 9 35.24 -4.53 21.89
C SER A 9 34.41 -4.99 20.69
N THR A 10 33.27 -5.61 20.95
CA THR A 10 32.24 -5.74 19.91
C THR A 10 31.76 -4.32 19.59
N ALA A 11 32.19 -3.81 18.45
CA ALA A 11 31.62 -2.60 17.91
C ALA A 11 30.10 -2.85 17.77
N ILE A 12 29.29 -2.08 18.47
CA ILE A 12 27.85 -1.96 18.20
C ILE A 12 27.79 -1.49 16.74
N PRO A 13 27.11 -2.21 15.83
CA PRO A 13 26.93 -1.70 14.48
C PRO A 13 26.28 -0.32 14.58
N ALA A 14 26.86 0.66 13.93
CA ALA A 14 26.25 1.97 13.81
C ALA A 14 24.86 1.76 13.21
N THR A 15 23.81 2.19 13.91
CA THR A 15 22.46 2.18 13.38
C THR A 15 22.50 2.94 12.05
N ALA A 16 22.07 2.32 10.96
CA ALA A 16 22.04 2.96 9.66
C ALA A 16 21.25 4.28 9.76
N ASP A 17 21.75 5.32 9.09
CA ASP A 17 21.14 6.63 9.09
C ASP A 17 19.95 6.66 8.12
N PRO A 18 18.70 6.95 8.55
CA PRO A 18 17.55 7.01 7.65
C PRO A 18 17.69 8.09 6.56
N THR A 19 18.55 9.09 6.77
CA THR A 19 18.86 10.10 5.74
C THR A 19 19.84 9.59 4.67
N GLY A 20 20.46 8.40 4.89
CA GLY A 20 21.50 7.84 4.03
C GLY A 20 22.84 8.56 4.12
N GLY A 21 22.98 9.57 4.98
CA GLY A 21 24.24 10.24 5.30
C GLY A 21 24.98 10.82 4.10
N ALA A 22 26.27 10.57 4.03
CA ALA A 22 27.13 11.11 2.96
C ALA A 22 26.82 10.51 1.58
N ASP A 23 26.44 9.23 1.52
CA ASP A 23 26.08 8.56 0.27
C ASP A 23 24.82 9.22 -0.34
N ALA A 24 23.82 9.52 0.47
CA ALA A 24 22.59 10.19 0.04
C ALA A 24 22.80 11.62 -0.47
N LEU A 25 23.75 12.34 0.10
CA LEU A 25 24.15 13.65 -0.44
C LEU A 25 24.72 13.51 -1.86
N ALA A 26 25.51 12.45 -2.11
CA ALA A 26 26.00 12.15 -3.44
C ALA A 26 24.87 11.75 -4.42
N TRP A 27 23.88 10.95 -3.97
CA TRP A 27 22.74 10.59 -4.81
C TRP A 27 21.89 11.81 -5.18
N THR A 28 21.61 12.67 -4.19
CA THR A 28 20.88 13.93 -4.42
C THR A 28 21.65 14.85 -5.35
N ALA A 29 22.95 15.04 -5.10
CA ALA A 29 23.80 15.85 -5.98
C ALA A 29 23.84 15.28 -7.41
N ALA A 30 23.88 13.96 -7.59
CA ALA A 30 23.79 13.33 -8.90
C ALA A 30 22.43 13.56 -9.56
N ALA A 31 21.33 13.47 -8.80
CA ALA A 31 19.98 13.73 -9.31
C ALA A 31 19.77 15.20 -9.71
N ASP A 32 20.41 16.13 -9.03
CA ASP A 32 20.30 17.58 -9.27
C ASP A 32 21.39 18.13 -10.23
N ALA A 33 22.35 17.28 -10.61
CA ALA A 33 23.40 17.68 -11.56
C ALA A 33 22.80 18.03 -12.94
N PRO A 34 23.44 18.93 -13.69
CA PRO A 34 23.06 19.15 -15.08
C PRO A 34 23.02 17.84 -15.85
N PRO A 35 21.99 17.62 -16.66
CA PRO A 35 21.81 16.35 -17.36
C PRO A 35 22.94 16.12 -18.38
N GLU A 36 23.33 14.85 -18.55
CA GLU A 36 24.33 14.44 -19.55
C GLU A 36 23.86 14.75 -20.98
N TYR A 37 22.54 14.55 -21.22
CA TYR A 37 21.89 14.82 -22.50
C TYR A 37 20.87 15.93 -22.34
N PRO A 38 20.96 17.01 -23.14
CA PRO A 38 20.10 18.19 -22.95
C PRO A 38 18.63 17.98 -23.32
N GLN A 39 18.32 16.95 -24.13
CA GLN A 39 16.97 16.70 -24.64
C GLN A 39 16.55 15.24 -24.46
N VAL A 40 15.26 14.99 -24.65
CA VAL A 40 14.64 13.67 -24.70
C VAL A 40 13.94 13.52 -26.05
N ALA A 41 14.31 12.51 -26.81
CA ALA A 41 13.57 12.06 -27.99
C ALA A 41 12.49 11.06 -27.59
N ILE A 42 11.32 11.14 -28.20
CA ILE A 42 10.18 10.29 -27.89
C ILE A 42 9.67 9.63 -29.17
N ASP A 43 9.66 8.30 -29.16
CA ASP A 43 8.96 7.52 -30.19
C ASP A 43 7.57 7.21 -29.64
N TRP A 44 6.56 7.78 -30.25
CA TRP A 44 5.16 7.66 -29.85
C TRP A 44 4.50 6.43 -30.46
N ASP A 45 3.60 5.79 -29.71
CA ASP A 45 2.69 4.75 -30.18
C ASP A 45 3.40 3.61 -30.93
N VAL A 46 4.53 3.15 -30.37
CA VAL A 46 5.30 2.04 -30.94
C VAL A 46 4.55 0.73 -30.71
N PRO A 47 4.14 0.03 -31.79
CA PRO A 47 3.43 -1.23 -31.68
C PRO A 47 4.38 -2.38 -31.29
N ILE A 48 4.02 -3.15 -30.29
CA ILE A 48 4.75 -4.34 -29.82
C ILE A 48 3.82 -5.54 -29.91
N THR A 49 4.12 -6.47 -30.81
CA THR A 49 3.29 -7.65 -31.01
C THR A 49 3.67 -8.74 -30.02
N MET A 50 2.71 -9.15 -29.20
CA MET A 50 2.85 -10.23 -28.24
C MET A 50 2.75 -11.60 -28.91
N SER A 51 3.15 -12.67 -28.23
CA SER A 51 3.19 -14.04 -28.77
C SER A 51 1.82 -14.56 -29.22
N ASP A 52 0.72 -14.03 -28.70
CA ASP A 52 -0.66 -14.35 -29.10
C ASP A 52 -1.19 -13.47 -30.24
N GLY A 53 -0.35 -12.61 -30.82
CA GLY A 53 -0.69 -11.70 -31.88
C GLY A 53 -1.44 -10.45 -31.46
N THR A 54 -1.60 -10.19 -30.15
CA THR A 54 -2.14 -8.92 -29.62
C THR A 54 -1.05 -7.84 -29.72
N VAL A 55 -1.42 -6.65 -30.12
CA VAL A 55 -0.50 -5.51 -30.22
C VAL A 55 -0.69 -4.60 -29.00
N LEU A 56 0.39 -4.41 -28.24
CA LEU A 56 0.46 -3.41 -27.17
C LEU A 56 1.13 -2.14 -27.68
N GLN A 57 0.74 -0.99 -27.17
CA GLN A 57 1.25 0.31 -27.59
C GLN A 57 2.15 0.91 -26.51
N ALA A 58 3.34 1.33 -26.93
CA ALA A 58 4.35 1.90 -26.05
C ALA A 58 4.80 3.29 -26.48
N ASN A 59 5.19 4.12 -25.53
CA ASN A 59 6.02 5.30 -25.78
C ASN A 59 7.45 5.02 -25.30
N ILE A 60 8.44 5.37 -26.14
CA ILE A 60 9.86 5.14 -25.84
C ILE A 60 10.57 6.48 -25.71
N TYR A 61 11.08 6.74 -24.53
CA TYR A 61 11.82 7.95 -24.21
C TYR A 61 13.30 7.62 -24.20
N ARG A 62 14.11 8.35 -25.01
CA ARG A 62 15.55 8.16 -25.10
C ARG A 62 16.30 9.47 -24.92
N PRO A 63 17.51 9.46 -24.34
CA PRO A 63 18.32 10.67 -24.29
C PRO A 63 18.61 11.18 -25.70
N ALA A 64 18.66 12.51 -25.85
CA ALA A 64 18.92 13.13 -27.15
C ALA A 64 19.94 14.27 -27.03
N ASP A 65 20.69 14.47 -28.14
CA ASP A 65 21.65 15.58 -28.25
C ASP A 65 20.91 16.93 -28.42
N ALA A 66 21.70 18.02 -28.47
CA ALA A 66 21.14 19.38 -28.65
C ALA A 66 20.39 19.59 -29.97
N ALA A 67 20.57 18.71 -30.95
CA ALA A 67 19.80 18.70 -32.21
C ALA A 67 18.56 17.83 -32.16
N GLY A 68 18.23 17.24 -31.00
CA GLY A 68 17.08 16.35 -30.80
C GLY A 68 17.29 14.93 -31.36
N ARG A 69 18.50 14.55 -31.70
CA ARG A 69 18.80 13.20 -32.20
C ARG A 69 18.96 12.25 -31.04
N ALA A 70 18.14 11.17 -31.05
CA ALA A 70 18.18 10.15 -30.02
C ALA A 70 19.55 9.45 -29.96
N VAL A 71 19.95 9.04 -28.76
CA VAL A 71 21.04 8.09 -28.55
C VAL A 71 20.53 6.67 -28.91
N ASP A 72 21.28 5.96 -29.75
CA ASP A 72 20.85 4.70 -30.35
C ASP A 72 21.66 3.48 -29.92
N THR A 73 22.47 3.59 -28.86
CA THR A 73 23.31 2.45 -28.40
C THR A 73 23.55 2.46 -26.90
N GLY A 74 23.57 1.29 -26.30
CA GLY A 74 24.10 1.04 -24.96
C GLY A 74 23.29 1.61 -23.81
N LEU A 75 21.97 1.77 -23.95
CA LEU A 75 21.11 2.29 -22.90
C LEU A 75 20.50 1.17 -22.06
N PRO A 76 20.69 1.12 -20.73
CA PRO A 76 19.83 0.33 -19.87
C PRO A 76 18.41 0.87 -19.92
N THR A 77 17.43 -0.02 -19.81
CA THR A 77 16.01 0.32 -19.97
C THR A 77 15.29 0.26 -18.63
N VAL A 78 14.42 1.25 -18.36
CA VAL A 78 13.43 1.18 -17.28
C VAL A 78 12.04 1.02 -17.91
N LEU A 79 11.37 -0.10 -17.61
CA LEU A 79 10.05 -0.45 -18.13
C LEU A 79 8.95 -0.12 -17.11
N ASN A 80 7.86 0.48 -17.59
CA ASN A 80 6.64 0.74 -16.83
C ASN A 80 5.43 0.24 -17.65
N ILE A 81 4.56 -0.57 -17.05
CA ILE A 81 3.32 -1.04 -17.67
C ILE A 81 2.15 -0.48 -16.87
N THR A 82 1.25 0.25 -17.53
CA THR A 82 0.21 1.04 -16.86
C THR A 82 -1.18 0.81 -17.43
N PRO A 83 -2.24 0.74 -16.59
CA PRO A 83 -3.62 0.73 -17.05
C PRO A 83 -4.19 2.14 -17.23
N TYR A 84 -3.48 3.18 -16.77
CA TYR A 84 -3.95 4.57 -16.70
C TYR A 84 -3.79 5.35 -18.00
N THR A 85 -3.45 4.69 -19.08
CA THR A 85 -2.99 5.17 -20.37
C THR A 85 -1.67 5.95 -20.29
N LYS A 86 -0.79 5.68 -21.24
CA LYS A 86 0.45 6.46 -21.43
C LYS A 86 0.20 7.96 -21.68
N LEU A 87 -1.06 8.35 -22.02
CA LEU A 87 -1.48 9.74 -22.12
C LEU A 87 -1.45 10.48 -20.78
N ALA A 88 -1.79 9.82 -19.66
CA ALA A 88 -1.72 10.43 -18.34
C ALA A 88 -0.26 10.79 -17.98
N GLY A 89 0.69 9.90 -18.30
CA GLY A 89 2.12 10.19 -18.19
C GLY A 89 2.54 11.37 -19.07
N ASN A 90 2.03 11.44 -20.29
CA ASN A 90 2.30 12.53 -21.23
C ASN A 90 1.76 13.88 -20.75
N LEU A 91 0.57 13.90 -20.12
CA LEU A 91 0.00 15.14 -19.58
C LEU A 91 0.86 15.68 -18.43
N VAL A 92 1.27 14.83 -17.52
CA VAL A 92 2.18 15.19 -16.42
C VAL A 92 3.52 15.68 -16.96
N ASP A 93 4.09 14.97 -17.94
CA ASP A 93 5.33 15.36 -18.61
C ASP A 93 5.20 16.69 -19.36
N SER A 94 4.09 16.92 -20.06
CA SER A 94 3.83 18.17 -20.80
C SER A 94 3.69 19.37 -19.88
N ILE A 95 3.06 19.22 -18.73
CA ILE A 95 2.95 20.28 -17.72
C ILE A 95 4.36 20.63 -17.19
N GLN A 96 5.24 19.66 -17.02
CA GLN A 96 6.62 19.87 -16.60
C GLN A 96 7.50 20.55 -17.67
N GLN A 97 7.08 20.54 -18.94
CA GLN A 97 7.85 21.10 -20.08
C GLN A 97 7.49 22.53 -20.46
N ILE A 98 6.41 23.12 -19.95
CA ILE A 98 6.03 24.49 -20.32
C ILE A 98 7.04 25.47 -19.72
N PRO A 99 7.96 26.08 -20.53
CA PRO A 99 8.95 27.00 -20.03
C PRO A 99 8.30 28.20 -19.34
N GLY A 100 8.69 28.48 -18.10
CA GLY A 100 8.16 29.58 -17.30
C GLY A 100 6.79 29.35 -16.66
N VAL A 101 6.19 28.15 -16.81
CA VAL A 101 4.95 27.77 -16.14
C VAL A 101 5.20 26.64 -15.14
N SER A 102 6.09 25.71 -15.46
CA SER A 102 6.38 24.54 -14.62
C SER A 102 7.01 24.94 -13.27
N GLU A 103 8.12 25.67 -13.28
CA GLU A 103 8.76 26.08 -12.03
C GLU A 103 7.92 27.06 -11.22
N PRO A 104 7.38 28.18 -11.77
CA PRO A 104 6.52 29.08 -10.99
C PRO A 104 5.23 28.45 -10.52
N VAL A 105 4.62 27.50 -11.25
CA VAL A 105 3.38 26.82 -10.80
C VAL A 105 3.70 25.77 -9.75
N LEU A 106 4.77 25.00 -9.92
CA LEU A 106 5.21 24.06 -8.90
C LEU A 106 5.70 24.79 -7.65
N ASP A 107 6.48 25.88 -7.80
CA ASP A 107 6.89 26.73 -6.69
C ASP A 107 5.71 27.42 -6.01
N PHE A 108 4.70 27.86 -6.76
CA PHE A 108 3.45 28.37 -6.22
C PHE A 108 2.69 27.31 -5.44
N LEU A 109 2.54 26.10 -6.01
CA LEU A 109 1.87 24.98 -5.34
C LEU A 109 2.68 24.54 -4.11
N ALA A 110 4.00 24.42 -4.22
CA ALA A 110 4.89 24.10 -3.10
C ALA A 110 4.89 25.19 -2.01
N GLY A 111 4.65 26.45 -2.41
CA GLY A 111 4.48 27.58 -1.50
C GLY A 111 3.13 27.64 -0.80
N LEU A 112 2.13 26.84 -1.25
CA LEU A 112 0.84 26.73 -0.58
C LEU A 112 0.99 25.92 0.72
N ASN A 113 1.09 26.59 1.83
CA ASN A 113 1.16 25.97 3.14
C ASN A 113 -0.16 26.12 3.88
N PHE A 114 -0.93 25.04 3.90
CA PHE A 114 -2.19 24.93 4.66
C PHE A 114 -2.00 24.13 5.96
N ALA A 115 -0.76 23.93 6.42
CA ALA A 115 -0.48 23.18 7.63
C ALA A 115 -1.29 23.73 8.84
N GLY A 116 -1.93 22.83 9.57
CA GLY A 116 -2.80 23.19 10.70
C GLY A 116 -4.19 23.75 10.31
N THR A 117 -4.54 23.75 9.01
CA THR A 117 -5.89 24.07 8.53
C THR A 117 -6.64 22.80 8.13
N PRO A 118 -7.98 22.85 7.90
CA PRO A 118 -8.72 21.72 7.34
C PRO A 118 -8.23 21.22 5.96
N PHE A 119 -7.41 22.01 5.25
CA PHE A 119 -6.87 21.73 3.93
C PHE A 119 -5.38 21.29 3.97
N ASP A 120 -4.88 20.90 5.13
CA ASP A 120 -3.49 20.45 5.32
C ASP A 120 -3.06 19.32 4.34
N GLY A 121 -4.00 18.47 3.94
CA GLY A 121 -3.76 17.42 2.92
C GLY A 121 -3.31 17.95 1.55
N ILE A 122 -3.62 19.21 1.19
CA ILE A 122 -3.06 19.86 -0.01
C ILE A 122 -1.55 20.07 0.16
N THR A 123 -1.13 20.45 1.37
CA THR A 123 0.29 20.60 1.71
C THR A 123 1.01 19.24 1.61
N GLU A 124 0.41 18.17 2.10
CA GLU A 124 0.99 16.80 2.00
C GLU A 124 1.12 16.36 0.53
N LEU A 125 0.14 16.66 -0.33
CA LEU A 125 0.23 16.37 -1.76
C LEU A 125 1.36 17.17 -2.44
N THR A 126 1.52 18.45 -2.14
CA THR A 126 2.62 19.26 -2.68
C THR A 126 3.98 18.76 -2.19
N GLN A 127 4.06 18.28 -0.96
CA GLN A 127 5.27 17.67 -0.41
C GLN A 127 5.66 16.36 -1.12
N ALA A 128 4.67 15.57 -1.57
CA ALA A 128 4.94 14.37 -2.37
C ALA A 128 5.51 14.72 -3.76
N VAL A 129 5.07 15.83 -4.35
CA VAL A 129 5.66 16.36 -5.59
C VAL A 129 7.12 16.71 -5.38
N ASP A 130 7.43 17.48 -4.34
CA ASP A 130 8.79 17.87 -3.96
C ASP A 130 9.66 16.64 -3.61
N GLY A 131 9.06 15.65 -2.94
CA GLY A 131 9.69 14.37 -2.57
C GLY A 131 9.97 13.42 -3.73
N GLY A 132 9.62 13.80 -4.97
CA GLY A 132 9.91 13.04 -6.20
C GLY A 132 8.86 11.99 -6.57
N GLY A 133 7.73 11.90 -5.86
CA GLY A 133 6.69 10.90 -6.13
C GLY A 133 6.11 10.97 -7.54
N LEU A 134 5.78 12.15 -8.04
CA LEU A 134 5.28 12.31 -9.42
C LEU A 134 6.28 11.88 -10.50
N ARG A 135 7.58 12.04 -10.26
CA ARG A 135 8.63 11.63 -11.22
C ARG A 135 8.74 10.12 -11.34
N VAL A 136 8.42 9.39 -10.25
CA VAL A 136 8.40 7.92 -10.25
C VAL A 136 7.10 7.37 -10.83
N PHE A 137 6.01 8.13 -10.73
CA PHE A 137 4.70 7.73 -11.30
C PHE A 137 4.70 7.74 -12.83
N ALA A 138 5.30 8.76 -13.43
CA ALA A 138 5.29 8.98 -14.88
C ALA A 138 6.64 8.63 -15.51
N VAL A 139 7.14 9.51 -16.36
CA VAL A 139 8.48 9.42 -16.94
C VAL A 139 9.46 10.16 -16.04
N ASN A 140 10.47 9.46 -15.56
CA ASN A 140 11.58 10.09 -14.87
C ASN A 140 12.56 10.66 -15.90
N ARG A 141 12.38 11.92 -16.31
CA ARG A 141 13.25 12.60 -17.26
C ARG A 141 14.70 12.65 -16.80
N ASN A 142 14.92 12.73 -15.49
CA ASN A 142 16.29 12.72 -14.95
C ASN A 142 17.00 11.40 -15.28
N LEU A 143 16.30 10.25 -15.19
CA LEU A 143 16.87 8.98 -15.65
C LEU A 143 17.16 9.03 -17.16
N VAL A 144 16.19 9.46 -17.98
CA VAL A 144 16.35 9.48 -19.43
C VAL A 144 17.50 10.38 -19.84
N GLN A 145 17.55 11.62 -19.37
CA GLN A 145 18.61 12.57 -19.69
C GLN A 145 19.99 12.18 -19.14
N ASN A 146 20.06 11.19 -18.28
CA ASN A 146 21.30 10.62 -17.76
C ASN A 146 21.57 9.20 -18.30
N GLY A 147 21.15 8.91 -19.52
CA GLY A 147 21.57 7.74 -20.27
C GLY A 147 20.76 6.46 -19.97
N TYR A 148 19.46 6.59 -19.76
CA TYR A 148 18.50 5.48 -19.73
C TYR A 148 17.51 5.59 -20.89
N ALA A 149 17.07 4.48 -21.42
CA ALA A 149 15.81 4.42 -22.15
C ALA A 149 14.68 4.17 -21.14
N GLN A 150 13.55 4.86 -21.29
CA GLN A 150 12.35 4.54 -20.53
C GLN A 150 11.22 4.13 -21.48
N VAL A 151 10.58 2.99 -21.22
CA VAL A 151 9.49 2.44 -22.02
C VAL A 151 8.23 2.42 -21.18
N VAL A 152 7.20 3.12 -21.61
CA VAL A 152 5.88 3.15 -20.95
C VAL A 152 4.88 2.48 -21.87
N VAL A 153 4.25 1.40 -21.40
CA VAL A 153 3.35 0.55 -22.16
C VAL A 153 1.94 0.61 -21.60
N ASP A 154 0.94 0.84 -22.44
CA ASP A 154 -0.44 0.59 -22.05
C ASP A 154 -0.66 -0.90 -21.82
N ALA A 155 -1.13 -1.28 -20.63
CA ALA A 155 -1.46 -2.67 -20.32
C ALA A 155 -2.51 -3.22 -21.30
N ARG A 156 -2.48 -4.53 -21.54
CA ARG A 156 -3.46 -5.23 -22.40
C ARG A 156 -4.88 -4.77 -22.07
N GLY A 157 -5.65 -4.46 -23.11
CA GLY A 157 -7.04 -4.06 -22.93
C GLY A 157 -7.25 -2.65 -22.37
N THR A 158 -6.20 -1.84 -22.21
CA THR A 158 -6.26 -0.46 -21.73
C THR A 158 -5.60 0.52 -22.71
N GLY A 159 -5.83 1.80 -22.56
CA GLY A 159 -5.24 2.84 -23.41
C GLY A 159 -5.38 2.52 -24.89
N PHE A 160 -4.29 2.55 -25.63
CA PHE A 160 -4.28 2.24 -27.07
C PHE A 160 -3.91 0.78 -27.36
N SER A 161 -3.60 -0.03 -26.36
CA SER A 161 -3.29 -1.45 -26.52
C SER A 161 -4.53 -2.29 -26.85
N GLN A 162 -4.37 -3.28 -27.71
CA GLN A 162 -5.40 -4.27 -28.06
C GLN A 162 -5.67 -5.26 -26.92
N GLY A 163 -6.63 -6.15 -27.11
CA GLY A 163 -6.97 -7.24 -26.20
C GLY A 163 -8.00 -6.85 -25.13
N LYS A 164 -8.24 -7.79 -24.21
CA LYS A 164 -9.14 -7.62 -23.05
C LYS A 164 -8.30 -7.38 -21.80
N TRP A 165 -8.81 -6.52 -20.92
CA TRP A 165 -8.10 -6.20 -19.68
C TRP A 165 -8.23 -7.34 -18.66
N ASP A 166 -7.14 -8.03 -18.34
CA ASP A 166 -7.09 -9.17 -17.42
C ASP A 166 -6.80 -8.77 -15.97
N VAL A 167 -6.61 -7.49 -15.71
CA VAL A 167 -6.35 -6.91 -14.37
C VAL A 167 -5.26 -7.67 -13.61
N LEU A 168 -4.00 -7.53 -14.03
CA LEU A 168 -2.85 -8.21 -13.42
C LEU A 168 -2.85 -9.74 -13.56
N GLY A 169 -3.68 -10.29 -14.44
CA GLY A 169 -3.83 -11.72 -14.60
C GLY A 169 -2.67 -12.40 -15.32
N PRO A 170 -2.71 -13.76 -15.45
CA PRO A 170 -1.59 -14.53 -15.98
C PRO A 170 -1.14 -14.12 -17.38
N ARG A 171 -2.06 -13.71 -18.26
CA ARG A 171 -1.68 -13.26 -19.61
C ARG A 171 -0.92 -11.94 -19.58
N GLU A 172 -1.34 -11.01 -18.73
CA GLU A 172 -0.67 -9.73 -18.55
C GLU A 172 0.72 -9.89 -17.91
N GLN A 173 0.87 -10.85 -16.99
CA GLN A 173 2.18 -11.23 -16.44
C GLN A 173 3.10 -11.77 -17.54
N GLN A 174 2.58 -12.59 -18.45
CA GLN A 174 3.33 -13.09 -19.61
C GLN A 174 3.70 -11.92 -20.55
N ASP A 175 2.80 -10.96 -20.79
CA ASP A 175 3.10 -9.75 -21.55
C ASP A 175 4.28 -8.98 -20.94
N SER A 176 4.32 -8.87 -19.61
CA SER A 176 5.42 -8.21 -18.90
C SER A 176 6.78 -8.89 -19.19
N ALA A 177 6.82 -10.23 -19.19
CA ALA A 177 8.04 -10.97 -19.52
C ALA A 177 8.43 -10.79 -21.00
N GLU A 178 7.47 -10.80 -21.91
CA GLU A 178 7.70 -10.60 -23.35
C GLU A 178 8.18 -9.17 -23.64
N LEU A 179 7.64 -8.15 -22.95
CA LEU A 179 8.05 -6.75 -23.06
C LEU A 179 9.49 -6.53 -22.55
N ILE A 180 9.89 -7.20 -21.45
CA ILE A 180 11.26 -7.17 -20.94
C ILE A 180 12.22 -7.75 -21.99
N ASP A 181 11.87 -8.90 -22.56
CA ASP A 181 12.67 -9.56 -23.59
C ASP A 181 12.75 -8.70 -24.87
N TRP A 182 11.61 -8.12 -25.30
CA TRP A 182 11.57 -7.18 -26.43
C TRP A 182 12.47 -5.96 -26.19
N ALA A 183 12.36 -5.30 -25.04
CA ALA A 183 13.13 -4.11 -24.72
C ALA A 183 14.65 -4.39 -24.69
N SER A 184 15.04 -5.55 -24.18
CA SER A 184 16.44 -5.97 -24.11
C SER A 184 17.11 -6.18 -25.47
N ARG A 185 16.31 -6.46 -26.52
CA ARG A 185 16.78 -6.72 -27.88
C ARG A 185 16.74 -5.51 -28.80
N GLN A 186 16.29 -4.37 -28.33
CA GLN A 186 16.25 -3.18 -29.17
C GLN A 186 17.65 -2.68 -29.53
N PRO A 187 17.83 -2.08 -30.73
CA PRO A 187 19.16 -1.60 -31.16
C PRO A 187 19.83 -0.60 -30.19
N TRP A 188 19.02 0.17 -29.48
CA TRP A 188 19.48 1.17 -28.51
C TRP A 188 19.75 0.58 -27.11
N SER A 189 19.32 -0.66 -26.83
CA SER A 189 19.45 -1.29 -25.52
C SER A 189 20.85 -1.87 -25.26
N ASP A 190 21.30 -1.84 -24.01
CA ASP A 190 22.49 -2.59 -23.54
C ASP A 190 22.15 -4.04 -23.09
N GLY A 191 20.89 -4.44 -23.23
CA GLY A 191 20.38 -5.76 -22.84
C GLY A 191 19.93 -5.87 -21.38
N LYS A 192 20.02 -4.80 -20.58
CA LYS A 192 19.58 -4.80 -19.18
C LYS A 192 18.29 -4.00 -19.02
N VAL A 193 17.35 -4.59 -18.29
CA VAL A 193 16.07 -3.98 -18.00
C VAL A 193 15.87 -3.87 -16.49
N GLY A 194 15.40 -2.73 -16.03
CA GLY A 194 14.81 -2.52 -14.72
C GLY A 194 13.31 -2.29 -14.87
N MET A 195 12.53 -2.51 -13.81
CA MET A 195 11.12 -2.11 -13.78
C MET A 195 10.86 -1.20 -12.59
N SER A 196 9.98 -0.23 -12.80
CA SER A 196 9.50 0.67 -11.75
C SER A 196 8.12 1.18 -12.09
N GLY A 197 7.41 1.60 -11.07
CA GLY A 197 6.12 2.25 -11.17
C GLY A 197 5.42 2.28 -9.83
N ILE A 198 4.27 2.94 -9.78
CA ILE A 198 3.42 3.04 -8.59
C ILE A 198 2.20 2.15 -8.75
N SER A 199 1.72 1.55 -7.63
CA SER A 199 0.43 0.85 -7.60
C SER A 199 0.40 -0.33 -8.58
N TYR A 200 -0.48 -0.31 -9.54
CA TYR A 200 -0.61 -1.34 -10.59
C TYR A 200 0.72 -1.66 -11.28
N SER A 201 1.46 -0.64 -11.67
CA SER A 201 2.77 -0.81 -12.31
C SER A 201 3.82 -1.39 -11.36
N ALA A 202 3.71 -1.13 -10.06
CA ALA A 202 4.53 -1.74 -9.03
C ALA A 202 4.21 -3.23 -8.88
N ILE A 203 2.93 -3.61 -8.88
CA ILE A 203 2.48 -5.00 -8.82
C ILE A 203 3.00 -5.77 -10.04
N ASN A 204 2.87 -5.21 -11.25
CA ASN A 204 3.43 -5.79 -12.48
C ASN A 204 4.94 -6.06 -12.35
N SER A 205 5.69 -5.17 -11.72
CA SER A 205 7.15 -5.35 -11.55
C SER A 205 7.48 -6.52 -10.62
N VAL A 206 6.73 -6.71 -9.54
CA VAL A 206 6.89 -7.83 -8.60
C VAL A 206 6.50 -9.15 -9.28
N GLN A 207 5.37 -9.18 -10.01
CA GLN A 207 4.93 -10.34 -10.78
C GLN A 207 5.96 -10.73 -11.86
N ALA A 208 6.47 -9.75 -12.62
CA ALA A 208 7.49 -9.97 -13.64
C ALA A 208 8.78 -10.55 -13.06
N ALA A 209 9.22 -10.04 -11.88
CA ALA A 209 10.41 -10.53 -11.20
C ALA A 209 10.28 -12.01 -10.79
N ALA A 210 9.10 -12.44 -10.37
CA ALA A 210 8.82 -13.85 -10.04
C ALA A 210 8.87 -14.78 -11.25
N LEU A 211 8.66 -14.26 -12.47
CA LEU A 211 8.82 -15.01 -13.72
C LEU A 211 10.28 -15.16 -14.16
N ARG A 212 11.22 -14.43 -13.56
CA ARG A 212 12.67 -14.51 -13.81
C ARG A 212 13.10 -14.27 -15.25
N PRO A 213 12.60 -13.23 -15.95
CA PRO A 213 13.08 -12.97 -17.32
C PRO A 213 14.57 -12.61 -17.27
N PRO A 214 15.41 -13.21 -18.13
CA PRO A 214 16.88 -13.10 -17.99
C PRO A 214 17.42 -11.66 -18.10
N ALA A 215 16.73 -10.80 -18.82
CA ALA A 215 17.13 -9.40 -19.01
C ALA A 215 16.75 -8.48 -17.83
N LEU A 216 15.83 -8.90 -16.94
CA LEU A 216 15.47 -8.13 -15.75
C LEU A 216 16.62 -8.18 -14.74
N LYS A 217 17.07 -7.00 -14.27
CA LYS A 217 18.23 -6.87 -13.37
C LYS A 217 17.92 -6.22 -12.05
N ALA A 218 16.88 -5.41 -11.96
CA ALA A 218 16.44 -4.78 -10.70
C ALA A 218 14.98 -4.30 -10.83
N ILE A 219 14.28 -4.23 -9.69
CA ILE A 219 12.96 -3.58 -9.63
C ILE A 219 12.91 -2.55 -8.49
N PHE A 220 12.08 -1.50 -8.70
CA PHE A 220 11.81 -0.45 -7.74
C PHE A 220 10.29 -0.23 -7.65
N PRO A 221 9.55 -1.17 -7.01
CA PRO A 221 8.11 -1.06 -6.83
C PRO A 221 7.76 -0.03 -5.75
N VAL A 222 6.87 0.90 -6.10
CA VAL A 222 6.32 1.91 -5.20
C VAL A 222 4.87 1.57 -4.91
N GLU A 223 4.56 1.31 -3.64
CA GLU A 223 3.23 0.90 -3.17
C GLU A 223 2.70 -0.34 -3.93
N PRO A 224 3.41 -1.47 -3.90
CA PRO A 224 2.96 -2.72 -4.51
C PRO A 224 2.00 -3.48 -3.60
N SER A 225 1.14 -4.32 -4.20
CA SER A 225 0.38 -5.37 -3.52
C SER A 225 0.85 -6.76 -3.96
N ASN A 226 0.77 -7.73 -3.06
CA ASN A 226 0.88 -9.16 -3.37
C ASN A 226 -0.33 -9.98 -2.87
N ASP A 227 -1.32 -9.30 -2.30
CA ASP A 227 -2.58 -9.90 -1.84
C ASP A 227 -3.73 -8.90 -2.05
N LEU A 228 -4.14 -8.76 -3.30
CA LEU A 228 -5.17 -7.79 -3.71
C LEU A 228 -6.49 -7.98 -2.96
N LEU A 229 -6.84 -9.22 -2.59
CA LEU A 229 -8.07 -9.47 -1.84
C LEU A 229 -8.00 -8.79 -0.47
N ARG A 230 -6.99 -9.13 0.34
CA ARG A 230 -6.88 -8.65 1.73
C ARG A 230 -6.44 -7.22 1.84
N ASP A 231 -5.74 -6.70 0.83
CA ASP A 231 -5.33 -5.29 0.80
C ASP A 231 -6.50 -4.36 0.47
N ILE A 232 -7.27 -4.64 -0.60
CA ILE A 232 -8.18 -3.64 -1.14
C ILE A 232 -9.55 -4.15 -1.57
N VAL A 233 -9.68 -5.39 -2.10
CA VAL A 233 -10.94 -5.82 -2.69
C VAL A 233 -11.90 -6.37 -1.64
N GLY A 234 -11.43 -7.20 -0.71
CA GLY A 234 -12.26 -7.92 0.26
C GLY A 234 -11.67 -7.96 1.66
N THR A 235 -11.11 -6.87 2.16
CA THR A 235 -10.47 -6.79 3.47
C THR A 235 -11.40 -7.26 4.58
N GLY A 236 -10.99 -8.32 5.30
CA GLY A 236 -11.82 -8.94 6.34
C GLY A 236 -13.19 -9.44 5.84
N GLY A 237 -13.33 -9.72 4.54
CA GLY A 237 -14.56 -10.16 3.90
C GLY A 237 -15.55 -9.05 3.55
N ALA A 238 -15.14 -7.79 3.69
CA ALA A 238 -15.92 -6.63 3.27
C ALA A 238 -15.27 -5.93 2.08
N LEU A 239 -16.05 -5.57 1.08
CA LEU A 239 -15.58 -4.94 -0.16
C LEU A 239 -15.01 -3.56 0.10
N GLY A 240 -13.94 -3.21 -0.60
CA GLY A 240 -13.31 -1.88 -0.61
C GLY A 240 -14.17 -0.84 -1.32
N ALA A 241 -15.27 -0.45 -0.70
CA ALA A 241 -16.32 0.39 -1.30
C ALA A 241 -15.87 1.84 -1.56
N GLY A 242 -14.88 2.33 -0.84
CA GLY A 242 -14.36 3.70 -1.01
C GLY A 242 -13.50 3.87 -2.26
N PHE A 243 -12.69 2.90 -2.60
CA PHE A 243 -11.71 2.99 -3.69
C PHE A 243 -12.13 2.23 -4.96
N MET A 244 -12.48 0.95 -4.83
CA MET A 244 -12.66 0.07 -5.99
C MET A 244 -13.68 0.57 -7.03
N PRO A 245 -14.87 1.08 -6.64
CA PRO A 245 -15.82 1.58 -7.62
C PRO A 245 -15.29 2.79 -8.39
N LEU A 246 -14.59 3.71 -7.72
CA LEU A 246 -14.01 4.91 -8.34
C LEU A 246 -12.89 4.53 -9.29
N TRP A 247 -11.97 3.68 -8.86
CA TRP A 247 -10.84 3.22 -9.65
C TRP A 247 -11.28 2.44 -10.89
N LEU A 248 -12.18 1.46 -10.73
CA LEU A 248 -12.72 0.70 -11.86
C LEU A 248 -13.47 1.58 -12.83
N THR A 249 -14.26 2.55 -12.35
CA THR A 249 -14.97 3.50 -13.22
C THR A 249 -13.99 4.33 -14.04
N LEU A 250 -12.93 4.84 -13.41
CA LEU A 250 -11.89 5.62 -14.09
C LEU A 250 -11.20 4.79 -15.17
N VAL A 251 -10.67 3.60 -14.85
CA VAL A 251 -9.92 2.79 -15.82
C VAL A 251 -10.84 2.31 -16.95
N ASN A 252 -12.07 1.87 -16.65
CA ASN A 252 -13.04 1.49 -17.67
C ASN A 252 -13.40 2.66 -18.59
N ALA A 253 -13.49 3.90 -18.08
CA ALA A 253 -13.70 5.08 -18.90
C ALA A 253 -12.48 5.37 -19.80
N LEU A 254 -11.27 5.27 -19.25
CA LEU A 254 -10.02 5.49 -19.98
C LEU A 254 -9.80 4.46 -21.10
N LYS A 255 -10.34 3.23 -20.98
CA LYS A 255 -10.29 2.21 -22.03
C LYS A 255 -10.88 2.70 -23.37
N PHE A 256 -11.83 3.64 -23.33
CA PHE A 256 -12.54 4.14 -24.50
C PHE A 256 -11.97 5.45 -25.07
N VAL A 257 -10.88 5.96 -24.52
CA VAL A 257 -10.20 7.12 -25.12
C VAL A 257 -9.45 6.65 -26.37
N PRO A 258 -9.89 7.05 -27.59
CA PRO A 258 -9.27 6.57 -28.81
C PRO A 258 -7.96 7.32 -29.09
N ASP A 259 -7.10 6.70 -29.89
CA ASP A 259 -5.98 7.40 -30.51
C ASP A 259 -6.49 8.35 -31.61
N VAL A 260 -6.67 9.62 -31.25
CA VAL A 260 -7.17 10.65 -32.16
C VAL A 260 -6.20 10.90 -33.32
N GLN A 261 -4.90 10.75 -33.08
CA GLN A 261 -3.88 10.98 -34.10
C GLN A 261 -3.97 9.92 -35.20
N SER A 262 -4.07 8.65 -34.86
CA SER A 262 -4.28 7.54 -35.80
C SER A 262 -5.60 7.70 -36.57
N ILE A 263 -6.67 8.19 -35.91
CA ILE A 263 -7.95 8.50 -36.61
C ILE A 263 -7.75 9.58 -37.68
N LEU A 264 -7.06 10.67 -37.36
CA LEU A 264 -6.82 11.78 -38.29
C LEU A 264 -5.92 11.38 -39.46
N GLN A 265 -5.04 10.40 -39.25
CA GLN A 265 -4.13 9.86 -40.27
C GLN A 265 -4.80 8.76 -41.14
N GLY A 266 -5.98 8.30 -40.77
CA GLY A 266 -6.68 7.21 -41.45
C GLY A 266 -6.13 5.81 -41.09
N GLU A 267 -5.40 5.69 -40.00
CA GLU A 267 -4.75 4.47 -39.52
C GLU A 267 -5.44 3.88 -38.27
N PHE A 268 -6.73 4.12 -38.12
CA PHE A 268 -7.49 3.69 -36.94
C PHE A 268 -7.50 2.18 -36.78
N ASP A 269 -7.13 1.71 -35.60
CA ASP A 269 -7.12 0.29 -35.24
C ASP A 269 -8.53 -0.24 -34.97
N THR A 270 -9.10 -0.94 -35.95
CA THR A 270 -10.43 -1.55 -35.81
C THR A 270 -10.47 -2.73 -34.85
N ARG A 271 -9.34 -3.44 -34.64
CA ARG A 271 -9.26 -4.52 -33.67
C ARG A 271 -9.35 -3.97 -32.23
N TRP A 272 -8.66 -2.85 -31.96
CA TRP A 272 -8.79 -2.14 -30.68
C TRP A 272 -10.26 -1.85 -30.35
N LEU A 273 -11.05 -1.34 -31.32
CA LEU A 273 -12.46 -1.06 -31.12
C LEU A 273 -13.26 -2.33 -30.88
N THR A 274 -13.00 -3.40 -31.64
CA THR A 274 -13.68 -4.69 -31.46
C THR A 274 -13.44 -5.25 -30.07
N ASP A 275 -12.19 -5.26 -29.62
CA ASP A 275 -11.80 -5.73 -28.29
C ASP A 275 -12.52 -4.93 -27.17
N ARG A 276 -12.68 -3.61 -27.34
CA ARG A 276 -13.43 -2.76 -26.39
C ARG A 276 -14.92 -3.06 -26.36
N LEU A 277 -15.52 -3.36 -27.53
CA LEU A 277 -16.95 -3.72 -27.61
C LEU A 277 -17.22 -5.13 -27.05
N GLU A 278 -16.25 -6.03 -27.11
CA GLU A 278 -16.35 -7.37 -26.51
C GLU A 278 -16.12 -7.38 -24.99
N ASP A 279 -15.33 -6.45 -24.46
CA ASP A 279 -15.09 -6.26 -23.01
C ASP A 279 -15.31 -4.77 -22.64
N PRO A 280 -16.58 -4.31 -22.66
CA PRO A 280 -16.85 -2.89 -22.44
C PRO A 280 -16.62 -2.45 -21.00
N VAL A 281 -16.87 -3.33 -20.02
CA VAL A 281 -16.77 -3.02 -18.59
C VAL A 281 -16.18 -4.20 -17.84
N THR A 282 -15.00 -4.00 -17.26
CA THR A 282 -14.25 -5.03 -16.53
C THR A 282 -14.48 -4.88 -15.02
N LEU A 283 -14.84 -5.95 -14.32
CA LEU A 283 -15.01 -6.15 -12.86
C LEU A 283 -16.07 -5.26 -12.17
N LEU A 284 -16.54 -4.17 -12.76
CA LEU A 284 -17.55 -3.32 -12.13
C LEU A 284 -18.92 -4.00 -11.96
N PRO A 285 -19.42 -4.81 -12.94
CA PRO A 285 -20.64 -5.57 -12.77
C PRO A 285 -20.56 -6.60 -11.62
N GLU A 286 -19.37 -7.16 -11.37
CA GLU A 286 -19.11 -8.10 -10.28
C GLU A 286 -19.22 -7.40 -8.92
N LEU A 287 -18.62 -6.22 -8.76
CA LEU A 287 -18.78 -5.43 -7.52
C LEU A 287 -20.23 -5.06 -7.26
N VAL A 288 -20.97 -4.66 -8.29
CA VAL A 288 -22.40 -4.34 -8.16
C VAL A 288 -23.20 -5.58 -7.71
N ASN A 289 -22.97 -6.73 -8.33
CA ASN A 289 -23.66 -7.97 -7.94
C ASN A 289 -23.28 -8.40 -6.51
N ALA A 290 -22.02 -8.26 -6.11
CA ALA A 290 -21.54 -8.61 -4.77
C ALA A 290 -22.28 -7.84 -3.65
N VAL A 291 -22.63 -6.57 -3.88
CA VAL A 291 -23.35 -5.75 -2.87
C VAL A 291 -24.87 -5.80 -3.02
N THR A 292 -25.40 -6.17 -4.19
CA THR A 292 -26.85 -6.16 -4.43
C THR A 292 -27.50 -7.53 -4.37
N ALA A 293 -26.75 -8.63 -4.41
CA ALA A 293 -27.27 -9.98 -4.26
C ALA A 293 -27.94 -10.16 -2.89
N PRO A 294 -29.22 -10.58 -2.83
CA PRO A 294 -29.91 -10.73 -1.55
C PRO A 294 -29.50 -11.98 -0.76
N THR A 295 -29.06 -13.04 -1.45
CA THR A 295 -28.58 -14.27 -0.83
C THR A 295 -27.26 -14.73 -1.47
N ILE A 296 -26.53 -15.63 -0.82
CA ILE A 296 -25.32 -16.25 -1.38
C ILE A 296 -25.60 -16.92 -2.73
N ALA A 297 -26.77 -17.54 -2.89
CA ALA A 297 -27.16 -18.21 -4.13
C ALA A 297 -27.41 -17.24 -5.30
N ASP A 298 -27.66 -15.98 -5.01
CA ASP A 298 -27.85 -14.93 -6.02
C ASP A 298 -26.54 -14.25 -6.44
N ILE A 299 -25.44 -14.53 -5.75
CA ILE A 299 -24.11 -14.09 -6.17
C ILE A 299 -23.69 -14.96 -7.36
N ARG A 300 -23.39 -14.32 -8.49
CA ARG A 300 -22.95 -15.02 -9.70
C ARG A 300 -21.59 -15.71 -9.48
N PRO A 301 -21.31 -16.84 -10.16
CA PRO A 301 -20.02 -17.53 -10.04
C PRO A 301 -18.82 -16.61 -10.35
N GLU A 302 -18.94 -15.76 -11.36
CA GLU A 302 -17.88 -14.80 -11.73
C GLU A 302 -17.65 -13.76 -10.64
N THR A 303 -18.73 -13.33 -9.98
CA THR A 303 -18.67 -12.42 -8.82
C THR A 303 -17.98 -13.09 -7.64
N LEU A 304 -18.26 -14.37 -7.35
CA LEU A 304 -17.61 -15.11 -6.28
C LEU A 304 -16.08 -15.22 -6.50
N GLN A 305 -15.63 -15.35 -7.76
CA GLN A 305 -14.19 -15.36 -8.05
C GLN A 305 -13.49 -14.05 -7.62
N VAL A 306 -14.20 -12.93 -7.61
CA VAL A 306 -13.65 -11.61 -7.28
C VAL A 306 -13.96 -11.19 -5.84
N ALA A 307 -15.05 -11.68 -5.25
CA ALA A 307 -15.53 -11.23 -3.94
C ALA A 307 -15.01 -12.07 -2.76
N GLN A 308 -14.30 -13.16 -3.00
CA GLN A 308 -13.76 -14.06 -1.99
C GLN A 308 -12.37 -14.56 -2.33
N ASP A 309 -11.69 -15.24 -1.40
CA ASP A 309 -10.44 -15.92 -1.67
C ASP A 309 -10.67 -17.02 -2.72
N SER A 310 -9.86 -16.99 -3.77
CA SER A 310 -10.10 -17.81 -4.95
C SER A 310 -8.85 -17.88 -5.81
N ARG A 311 -8.89 -18.76 -6.80
CA ARG A 311 -7.86 -18.86 -7.81
C ARG A 311 -7.62 -17.55 -8.57
N PHE A 312 -8.62 -16.66 -8.66
CA PHE A 312 -8.43 -15.34 -9.26
C PHE A 312 -7.30 -14.55 -8.57
N TYR A 313 -7.21 -14.61 -7.24
CA TYR A 313 -6.14 -13.95 -6.47
C TYR A 313 -4.85 -14.75 -6.42
N GLU A 314 -4.92 -16.08 -6.32
CA GLU A 314 -3.74 -16.96 -6.39
C GLU A 314 -2.97 -16.72 -7.69
N ASP A 315 -3.67 -16.67 -8.83
CA ASP A 315 -3.08 -16.44 -10.16
C ASP A 315 -2.48 -15.01 -10.30
N ARG A 316 -2.79 -14.09 -9.39
CA ARG A 316 -2.33 -12.69 -9.37
C ARG A 316 -1.28 -12.37 -8.31
N ALA A 317 -1.11 -13.23 -7.34
CA ALA A 317 -0.02 -13.14 -6.38
C ALA A 317 1.30 -13.58 -7.02
N ALA A 318 2.36 -12.82 -6.79
CA ALA A 318 3.70 -13.23 -7.19
C ALA A 318 4.23 -14.32 -6.25
N ASP A 319 4.89 -15.31 -6.79
CA ASP A 319 5.68 -16.27 -6.01
C ASP A 319 6.99 -15.61 -5.56
N LEU A 320 6.95 -15.02 -4.35
CA LEU A 320 8.04 -14.21 -3.81
C LEU A 320 9.34 -15.01 -3.65
N ASP A 321 9.25 -16.31 -3.36
CA ASP A 321 10.41 -17.20 -3.22
C ASP A 321 11.23 -17.34 -4.52
N ARG A 322 10.63 -16.97 -5.65
CA ARG A 322 11.28 -17.01 -6.97
C ARG A 322 12.00 -15.73 -7.34
N ILE A 323 11.83 -14.64 -6.58
CA ILE A 323 12.45 -13.35 -6.91
C ILE A 323 13.93 -13.36 -6.53
N GLU A 324 14.79 -13.23 -7.53
CA GLU A 324 16.26 -13.24 -7.38
C GLU A 324 16.91 -11.88 -7.73
N VAL A 325 16.12 -10.97 -8.31
CA VAL A 325 16.64 -9.66 -8.71
C VAL A 325 16.60 -8.67 -7.53
N PRO A 326 17.57 -7.75 -7.46
CA PRO A 326 17.54 -6.67 -6.50
C PRO A 326 16.22 -5.91 -6.49
N THR A 327 15.67 -5.72 -5.28
CA THR A 327 14.33 -5.17 -5.06
C THR A 327 14.32 -4.12 -3.95
N MET A 328 13.97 -2.87 -4.29
CA MET A 328 13.71 -1.82 -3.30
C MET A 328 12.22 -1.52 -3.28
N VAL A 329 11.55 -1.87 -2.18
CA VAL A 329 10.10 -1.67 -1.98
C VAL A 329 9.88 -0.37 -1.23
N TYR A 330 9.00 0.49 -1.75
CA TYR A 330 8.45 1.60 -1.00
C TYR A 330 6.97 1.34 -0.70
N GLY A 331 6.54 1.60 0.53
CA GLY A 331 5.14 1.56 0.98
C GLY A 331 4.83 2.67 1.99
N GLY A 332 3.54 2.82 2.33
CA GLY A 332 3.06 3.77 3.33
C GLY A 332 2.29 3.08 4.45
N TRP A 333 2.37 3.60 5.70
CA TRP A 333 1.57 3.08 6.82
C TRP A 333 0.07 3.36 6.67
N HIS A 334 -0.29 4.31 5.82
CA HIS A 334 -1.67 4.70 5.52
C HIS A 334 -2.02 4.49 4.04
N ASP A 335 -1.21 3.67 3.35
CA ASP A 335 -1.46 3.25 1.99
C ASP A 335 -2.52 2.13 1.92
N LEU A 336 -3.15 1.98 0.75
CA LEU A 336 -4.06 0.87 0.44
C LEU A 336 -3.39 -0.50 0.62
N PHE A 337 -2.08 -0.58 0.33
CA PHE A 337 -1.27 -1.81 0.29
C PHE A 337 -0.29 -1.92 1.46
N THR A 338 -0.55 -1.23 2.57
CA THR A 338 0.30 -1.22 3.78
C THR A 338 0.79 -2.61 4.18
N ARG A 339 -0.09 -3.62 4.09
CA ARG A 339 0.23 -5.01 4.45
C ARG A 339 1.26 -5.64 3.52
N SER A 340 1.18 -5.37 2.23
CA SER A 340 1.99 -6.04 1.21
C SER A 340 3.44 -5.61 1.16
N GLY A 341 3.79 -4.36 1.49
CA GLY A 341 5.17 -3.89 1.50
C GLY A 341 6.09 -4.79 2.36
N PRO A 342 5.80 -4.96 3.66
CA PRO A 342 6.54 -5.87 4.53
C PRO A 342 6.49 -7.34 4.09
N ILE A 343 5.37 -7.82 3.56
CA ILE A 343 5.23 -9.20 3.07
C ILE A 343 6.18 -9.46 1.89
N ILE A 344 6.22 -8.55 0.91
CA ILE A 344 7.11 -8.65 -0.25
C ILE A 344 8.56 -8.64 0.21
N TYR A 345 8.95 -7.68 1.05
CA TYR A 345 10.32 -7.60 1.56
C TYR A 345 10.74 -8.87 2.32
N ASN A 346 9.90 -9.38 3.20
CA ASN A 346 10.21 -10.57 4.00
C ASN A 346 10.18 -11.85 3.17
N GLY A 347 9.30 -11.94 2.17
CA GLY A 347 9.13 -13.13 1.32
C GLY A 347 10.23 -13.32 0.27
N ILE A 348 10.96 -12.25 -0.11
CA ILE A 348 12.03 -12.35 -1.11
C ILE A 348 13.29 -12.97 -0.49
N PRO A 349 13.86 -14.08 -1.04
CA PRO A 349 14.94 -14.85 -0.40
C PRO A 349 16.36 -14.30 -0.68
N ILE A 350 16.52 -13.02 -1.01
CA ILE A 350 17.82 -12.41 -1.28
C ILE A 350 18.34 -11.64 -0.05
N ALA A 351 19.64 -11.36 -0.03
CA ALA A 351 20.29 -10.71 1.10
C ALA A 351 19.86 -9.25 1.28
N PRO A 352 19.85 -8.73 2.52
CA PRO A 352 19.79 -7.29 2.78
C PRO A 352 20.84 -6.53 1.96
N GLY A 353 20.47 -5.32 1.50
CA GLY A 353 21.28 -4.56 0.54
C GLY A 353 20.84 -4.79 -0.91
N ALA A 354 20.68 -6.04 -1.33
CA ALA A 354 19.99 -6.38 -2.58
C ALA A 354 18.46 -6.33 -2.43
N LYS A 355 17.92 -6.40 -1.21
CA LYS A 355 16.54 -6.04 -0.92
C LYS A 355 16.47 -4.97 0.15
N GLN A 356 15.59 -4.00 -0.03
CA GLN A 356 15.36 -2.92 0.89
C GLN A 356 13.87 -2.59 1.01
N LEU A 357 13.44 -2.16 2.20
CA LEU A 357 12.09 -1.70 2.48
C LEU A 357 12.11 -0.28 2.99
N ILE A 358 11.30 0.58 2.41
CA ILE A 358 11.03 1.93 2.91
C ILE A 358 9.54 2.03 3.22
N MET A 359 9.18 2.40 4.47
CA MET A 359 7.78 2.60 4.88
C MET A 359 7.58 4.04 5.35
N GLY A 360 6.85 4.83 4.57
CA GLY A 360 6.51 6.22 4.88
C GLY A 360 5.23 6.37 5.70
N ASP A 361 4.91 7.60 6.11
CA ASP A 361 3.65 7.95 6.78
C ASP A 361 2.56 8.40 5.78
N GLY A 362 2.73 8.04 4.50
CA GLY A 362 1.90 8.51 3.40
C GLY A 362 0.66 7.66 3.12
N TYR A 363 -0.25 8.27 2.34
CA TYR A 363 -1.36 7.61 1.64
C TYR A 363 -0.93 7.24 0.21
N HIS A 364 -1.76 6.48 -0.47
CA HIS A 364 -1.51 6.05 -1.86
C HIS A 364 -1.34 7.20 -2.87
N THR A 365 -1.90 8.37 -2.58
CA THR A 365 -1.80 9.55 -3.46
C THR A 365 -0.58 10.43 -3.19
N ASN A 366 0.18 10.18 -2.09
CA ASN A 366 1.30 11.04 -1.72
C ASN A 366 2.59 10.27 -1.36
N PRO A 367 3.03 9.27 -2.19
CA PRO A 367 4.28 8.55 -1.94
C PRO A 367 5.47 9.52 -1.92
N GLY A 368 6.37 9.30 -0.97
CA GLY A 368 7.55 10.16 -0.79
C GLY A 368 7.25 11.54 -0.19
N ALA A 369 6.05 11.76 0.39
CA ALA A 369 5.78 12.98 1.13
C ALA A 369 6.87 13.24 2.17
N GLU A 370 7.34 14.49 2.25
CA GLU A 370 8.44 14.95 3.12
C GLU A 370 9.86 14.46 2.75
N PHE A 371 10.04 13.57 1.77
CA PHE A 371 11.37 13.15 1.32
C PHE A 371 12.20 14.33 0.81
N GLY A 372 13.53 14.23 0.97
CA GLY A 372 14.47 15.29 0.60
C GLY A 372 14.57 16.44 1.59
N ARG A 373 13.75 16.46 2.66
CA ARG A 373 13.86 17.45 3.74
C ARG A 373 14.94 17.09 4.74
N PRO A 374 15.53 18.07 5.44
CA PRO A 374 16.52 17.79 6.47
C PRO A 374 16.02 16.81 7.53
N GLY A 375 16.77 15.74 7.78
CA GLY A 375 16.43 14.68 8.72
C GLY A 375 15.53 13.55 8.17
N ASN A 376 15.06 13.67 6.93
CA ASN A 376 14.22 12.69 6.26
C ASN A 376 15.01 11.93 5.15
N PRO A 377 14.47 10.82 4.62
CA PRO A 377 15.06 10.11 3.48
C PRO A 377 15.30 11.00 2.27
N PRO A 378 16.25 10.64 1.40
CA PRO A 378 16.43 11.31 0.11
C PRO A 378 15.17 11.25 -0.74
N ARG A 379 15.00 12.20 -1.67
CA ARG A 379 13.87 12.19 -2.60
C ARG A 379 13.73 10.83 -3.30
N LEU A 380 12.50 10.43 -3.54
CA LEU A 380 12.17 9.11 -4.10
C LEU A 380 12.78 8.91 -5.51
N ASP A 381 12.83 9.98 -6.33
CA ASP A 381 13.46 9.97 -7.64
C ASP A 381 15.00 9.84 -7.56
N ALA A 382 15.62 10.43 -6.54
CA ALA A 382 17.05 10.28 -6.29
C ALA A 382 17.40 8.84 -5.82
N LEU A 383 16.60 8.26 -4.97
CA LEU A 383 16.72 6.85 -4.56
C LEU A 383 16.54 5.91 -5.76
N GLN A 384 15.53 6.13 -6.59
CA GLN A 384 15.30 5.35 -7.81
C GLN A 384 16.51 5.42 -8.75
N ARG A 385 17.05 6.61 -8.98
CA ARG A 385 18.23 6.79 -9.80
C ARG A 385 19.44 6.07 -9.21
N ALA A 386 19.73 6.26 -7.92
CA ALA A 386 20.85 5.59 -7.26
C ALA A 386 20.73 4.08 -7.33
N TRP A 387 19.50 3.54 -7.15
CA TRP A 387 19.22 2.12 -7.28
C TRP A 387 19.53 1.57 -8.67
N PHE A 388 19.04 2.21 -9.73
CA PHE A 388 19.30 1.77 -11.09
C PHE A 388 20.73 2.06 -11.56
N ASP A 389 21.36 3.17 -11.13
CA ASP A 389 22.78 3.42 -11.42
C ASP A 389 23.67 2.30 -10.86
N HIS A 390 23.37 1.80 -9.66
CA HIS A 390 24.08 0.65 -9.07
C HIS A 390 23.82 -0.66 -9.84
N TRP A 391 22.55 -1.05 -9.97
CA TRP A 391 22.21 -2.40 -10.45
C TRP A 391 22.19 -2.54 -11.97
N LEU A 392 21.93 -1.49 -12.72
CA LEU A 392 21.94 -1.54 -14.18
C LEU A 392 23.25 -1.04 -14.80
N LYS A 393 23.84 0.01 -14.22
CA LYS A 393 25.10 0.58 -14.75
C LYS A 393 26.35 0.12 -14.02
N GLY A 394 26.21 -0.52 -12.86
CA GLY A 394 27.34 -0.98 -12.04
C GLY A 394 28.10 0.13 -11.34
N VAL A 395 27.45 1.26 -11.08
CA VAL A 395 28.05 2.36 -10.32
C VAL A 395 28.14 1.97 -8.84
N ASP A 396 29.33 2.05 -8.29
CA ASP A 396 29.55 1.88 -6.84
C ASP A 396 29.19 3.20 -6.13
N ASN A 397 27.93 3.32 -5.71
CA ASN A 397 27.36 4.52 -5.09
C ASN A 397 26.86 4.29 -3.66
N GLY A 398 27.01 3.09 -3.13
CA GLY A 398 26.67 2.74 -1.74
C GLY A 398 25.17 2.53 -1.45
N ILE A 399 24.30 2.51 -2.45
CA ILE A 399 22.86 2.33 -2.22
C ILE A 399 22.52 0.99 -1.54
N GLU A 400 23.34 -0.04 -1.75
CA GLU A 400 23.21 -1.35 -1.10
C GLU A 400 23.43 -1.29 0.43
N ARG A 401 24.02 -0.20 0.95
CA ARG A 401 24.23 0.06 2.38
C ARG A 401 23.13 0.92 3.00
N TYR A 402 22.23 1.46 2.19
CA TYR A 402 21.10 2.25 2.68
C TYR A 402 20.15 1.34 3.44
N GLY A 403 20.26 1.25 4.73
CA GLY A 403 19.56 0.40 5.70
C GLY A 403 18.64 -0.68 5.14
N PRO A 404 18.61 -1.90 5.67
CA PRO A 404 17.72 -2.91 5.10
C PRO A 404 16.24 -2.51 5.20
N VAL A 405 15.85 -1.85 6.31
CA VAL A 405 14.53 -1.30 6.54
C VAL A 405 14.65 0.14 7.02
N THR A 406 14.13 1.08 6.24
CA THR A 406 14.00 2.50 6.61
C THR A 406 12.52 2.81 6.77
N MET A 407 12.09 3.32 7.93
CA MET A 407 10.68 3.52 8.17
C MET A 407 10.39 4.74 9.04
N PHE A 408 9.26 5.36 8.78
CA PHE A 408 8.69 6.36 9.67
C PHE A 408 8.08 5.65 10.87
N GLN A 409 8.64 5.86 12.05
CA GLN A 409 8.06 5.40 13.31
C GLN A 409 6.97 6.37 13.73
N GLN A 410 5.72 5.95 13.67
CA GLN A 410 4.58 6.79 14.01
C GLN A 410 4.67 7.27 15.47
N GLY A 411 4.41 8.54 15.73
CA GLY A 411 4.65 9.17 17.03
C GLY A 411 6.11 9.53 17.32
N GLY A 412 7.04 9.21 16.42
CA GLY A 412 8.48 9.49 16.53
C GLY A 412 9.01 10.23 15.30
N GLY A 413 9.54 9.51 14.34
CA GLY A 413 10.16 10.05 13.12
C GLY A 413 10.85 8.96 12.32
N TRP A 414 11.66 9.34 11.35
CA TRP A 414 12.40 8.40 10.51
C TRP A 414 13.45 7.64 11.30
N THR A 415 13.53 6.34 11.06
CA THR A 415 14.43 5.42 11.75
C THR A 415 14.77 4.24 10.84
N THR A 416 15.79 3.48 11.21
CA THR A 416 16.19 2.25 10.52
C THR A 416 16.08 1.04 11.42
N SER A 417 16.01 -0.14 10.81
CA SER A 417 16.04 -1.43 11.49
C SER A 417 16.67 -2.47 10.56
N ASP A 418 17.27 -3.50 11.15
CA ASP A 418 17.81 -4.62 10.37
C ASP A 418 16.71 -5.51 9.77
N GLN A 419 15.51 -5.45 10.32
CA GLN A 419 14.35 -6.25 9.92
C GLN A 419 13.03 -5.59 10.30
N PHE A 420 11.92 -6.06 9.70
CA PHE A 420 10.56 -5.77 10.14
C PHE A 420 9.77 -7.08 10.32
N PRO A 421 9.03 -7.28 11.45
CA PRO A 421 9.02 -6.42 12.66
C PRO A 421 10.39 -6.28 13.31
N ARG A 422 10.60 -5.21 14.13
CA ARG A 422 11.88 -4.98 14.83
C ARG A 422 12.28 -6.20 15.66
N ALA A 423 13.58 -6.44 15.74
CA ALA A 423 14.12 -7.44 16.65
C ALA A 423 13.64 -7.15 18.10
N GLY A 424 13.26 -8.20 18.82
CA GLY A 424 12.72 -8.08 20.17
C GLY A 424 11.22 -7.73 20.25
N ALA A 425 10.51 -7.55 19.13
CA ALA A 425 9.06 -7.41 19.16
C ALA A 425 8.40 -8.68 19.71
N GLN A 426 7.62 -8.55 20.78
CA GLN A 426 6.94 -9.65 21.47
C GLN A 426 5.50 -9.25 21.77
N SER A 427 4.54 -10.07 21.34
CA SER A 427 3.13 -9.85 21.64
C SER A 427 2.84 -10.02 23.13
N GLN A 428 2.15 -9.04 23.70
CA GLN A 428 1.68 -9.04 25.08
C GLN A 428 0.17 -8.83 25.10
N ARG A 429 -0.53 -9.60 25.93
CA ARG A 429 -1.96 -9.44 26.15
C ARG A 429 -2.24 -8.18 26.95
N SER A 430 -3.22 -7.38 26.48
CA SER A 430 -3.91 -6.36 27.24
C SER A 430 -5.40 -6.70 27.25
N TYR A 431 -6.00 -6.88 28.42
CA TYR A 431 -7.38 -7.31 28.56
C TYR A 431 -8.34 -6.13 28.53
N LEU A 432 -9.48 -6.30 27.84
CA LEU A 432 -10.56 -5.31 27.84
C LEU A 432 -11.28 -5.34 29.19
N SER A 433 -11.48 -4.16 29.77
CA SER A 433 -12.17 -3.98 31.06
C SER A 433 -13.30 -2.96 30.93
N ALA A 434 -14.40 -3.23 31.65
CA ALA A 434 -15.53 -2.30 31.78
C ALA A 434 -15.21 -1.08 32.64
N ALA A 435 -14.14 -1.08 33.41
CA ALA A 435 -13.74 0.06 34.24
C ALA A 435 -13.37 1.25 33.34
N PRO A 436 -13.98 2.43 33.57
CA PRO A 436 -13.70 3.62 32.74
C PRO A 436 -12.24 4.04 32.86
N SER A 437 -11.64 4.40 31.72
CA SER A 437 -10.30 4.96 31.69
C SER A 437 -10.25 6.42 32.17
N GLY A 438 -11.38 7.11 32.10
CA GLY A 438 -11.51 8.54 32.41
C GLY A 438 -10.94 9.45 31.32
N THR A 439 -10.59 8.91 30.12
CA THR A 439 -9.94 9.66 29.03
C THR A 439 -10.77 9.76 27.76
N ALA A 440 -11.89 9.07 27.67
CA ALA A 440 -12.73 8.99 26.47
C ALA A 440 -14.21 9.30 26.76
N GLY A 441 -14.49 10.32 27.54
CA GLY A 441 -15.87 10.72 27.87
C GLY A 441 -16.73 11.17 26.67
N HIS A 442 -16.13 11.35 25.50
CA HIS A 442 -16.78 11.63 24.22
C HIS A 442 -17.18 10.36 23.46
N SER A 443 -16.64 9.19 23.83
CA SER A 443 -16.89 7.92 23.13
C SER A 443 -18.25 7.32 23.48
N GLY A 444 -18.68 6.33 22.67
CA GLY A 444 -19.87 5.55 22.95
C GLY A 444 -19.76 4.76 24.25
N TYR A 445 -18.56 4.34 24.59
CA TYR A 445 -18.22 3.69 25.86
C TYR A 445 -16.76 3.89 26.21
N ASP A 446 -16.45 4.32 27.44
CA ASP A 446 -15.07 4.54 27.96
C ASP A 446 -14.68 3.34 28.85
N GLY A 447 -13.89 2.41 28.32
CA GLY A 447 -13.30 1.26 29.02
C GLY A 447 -11.79 1.41 29.19
N SER A 448 -11.15 0.41 29.83
CA SER A 448 -9.71 0.35 30.07
C SER A 448 -9.06 -0.87 29.47
N LEU A 449 -7.76 -0.77 29.16
CA LEU A 449 -6.87 -1.91 28.92
C LEU A 449 -6.07 -2.25 30.19
N THR A 450 -6.09 -3.52 30.59
CA THR A 450 -5.43 -3.99 31.82
C THR A 450 -4.46 -5.13 31.53
N ALA A 451 -3.38 -5.22 32.31
CA ALA A 451 -2.36 -6.27 32.16
C ALA A 451 -2.84 -7.67 32.61
N SER A 452 -3.91 -7.74 33.38
CA SER A 452 -4.49 -8.98 33.90
C SER A 452 -6.00 -9.02 33.65
N PRO A 453 -6.59 -10.21 33.49
CA PRO A 453 -8.03 -10.34 33.35
C PRO A 453 -8.76 -9.69 34.54
N THR A 454 -9.87 -9.01 34.24
CA THR A 454 -10.73 -8.41 35.26
C THR A 454 -11.92 -9.31 35.55
N PRO A 455 -12.57 -9.20 36.73
CA PRO A 455 -13.76 -9.97 37.06
C PRO A 455 -15.03 -9.43 36.36
N ASP A 456 -14.87 -8.61 35.32
CA ASP A 456 -15.97 -7.97 34.63
C ASP A 456 -16.88 -8.99 33.95
N ASN A 457 -18.17 -8.84 34.19
CA ASN A 457 -19.21 -9.55 33.47
C ASN A 457 -20.18 -8.49 32.90
N ALA A 458 -19.88 -8.00 31.69
CA ALA A 458 -20.61 -6.90 31.08
C ALA A 458 -20.82 -7.14 29.59
N ARG A 459 -21.98 -6.72 29.11
CA ARG A 459 -22.32 -6.70 27.69
C ARG A 459 -22.26 -5.25 27.20
N LEU A 460 -21.26 -4.93 26.42
CA LEU A 460 -21.05 -3.61 25.87
C LEU A 460 -21.57 -3.55 24.43
N THR A 461 -22.32 -2.50 24.12
CA THR A 461 -23.06 -2.39 22.85
C THR A 461 -22.47 -1.31 21.96
N VAL A 462 -22.24 -1.64 20.69
CA VAL A 462 -21.86 -0.72 19.62
C VAL A 462 -22.84 -0.86 18.45
N ALA A 463 -23.24 0.26 17.86
CA ALA A 463 -24.16 0.27 16.71
C ALA A 463 -23.43 0.78 15.45
N PRO A 464 -23.82 0.30 14.26
CA PRO A 464 -23.34 0.89 13.02
C PRO A 464 -23.67 2.38 12.94
N GLY A 465 -22.67 3.19 12.50
CA GLY A 465 -22.78 4.63 12.39
C GLY A 465 -22.11 5.16 11.13
N LEU A 466 -22.15 6.47 10.93
CA LEU A 466 -21.64 7.16 9.76
C LEU A 466 -20.45 8.11 10.04
N ARG A 467 -20.05 8.26 11.31
CA ARG A 467 -18.94 9.16 11.67
C ARG A 467 -17.61 8.72 11.10
N GLY A 468 -17.48 7.44 10.68
CA GLY A 468 -16.35 6.92 9.94
C GLY A 468 -16.02 7.70 8.65
N ILE A 469 -16.97 8.46 8.08
CA ILE A 469 -16.72 9.38 6.96
C ILE A 469 -15.64 10.42 7.30
N CYS A 470 -15.57 10.84 8.55
CA CYS A 470 -14.52 11.74 9.05
C CYS A 470 -13.50 10.93 9.89
N SER A 471 -12.66 10.16 9.22
CA SER A 471 -11.64 9.33 9.88
C SER A 471 -10.42 9.11 8.98
N ARG A 472 -9.31 8.68 9.57
CA ARG A 472 -8.13 8.22 8.81
C ARG A 472 -8.48 6.99 7.96
N ASP A 473 -9.35 6.15 8.43
CA ASP A 473 -9.84 4.97 7.72
C ASP A 473 -10.56 5.33 6.41
N ALA A 474 -11.39 6.39 6.43
CA ALA A 474 -12.01 6.94 5.22
C ALA A 474 -10.96 7.52 4.26
N ALA A 475 -9.94 8.20 4.77
CA ALA A 475 -8.87 8.74 3.94
C ALA A 475 -8.09 7.63 3.25
N LEU A 476 -7.71 6.60 3.98
CA LEU A 476 -7.04 5.41 3.43
C LEU A 476 -7.94 4.73 2.40
N GLY A 477 -9.22 4.51 2.72
CA GLY A 477 -10.19 3.89 1.81
C GLY A 477 -10.47 4.69 0.53
N THR A 478 -10.08 5.96 0.45
CA THR A 478 -10.15 6.80 -0.76
C THR A 478 -8.77 7.08 -1.35
N ALA A 479 -7.78 6.25 -1.05
CA ALA A 479 -6.39 6.41 -1.48
C ALA A 479 -5.73 7.74 -1.02
N GLY A 480 -6.27 8.39 -0.01
CA GLY A 480 -5.83 9.69 0.49
C GLY A 480 -6.68 10.88 0.02
N ALA A 481 -7.60 10.71 -0.94
CA ALA A 481 -8.40 11.81 -1.46
C ALA A 481 -9.22 12.52 -0.36
N ALA A 482 -9.78 11.77 0.58
CA ALA A 482 -10.51 12.37 1.70
C ALA A 482 -9.59 13.14 2.69
N ALA A 483 -8.31 12.82 2.78
CA ALA A 483 -7.35 13.57 3.59
C ALA A 483 -7.10 14.98 3.03
N ILE A 484 -7.12 15.14 1.71
CA ILE A 484 -6.95 16.44 1.05
C ILE A 484 -8.06 17.41 1.47
N LEU A 485 -9.29 16.90 1.64
CA LEU A 485 -10.47 17.71 1.95
C LEU A 485 -10.80 17.81 3.44
N GLY A 486 -10.16 17.00 4.29
CA GLY A 486 -10.54 16.89 5.70
C GLY A 486 -9.44 16.41 6.63
N SER A 487 -8.24 16.97 6.55
CA SER A 487 -7.07 16.53 7.34
C SER A 487 -7.31 16.52 8.86
N ALA A 488 -8.14 17.41 9.39
CA ALA A 488 -8.50 17.40 10.81
C ALA A 488 -9.18 16.08 11.25
N CYS A 489 -9.95 15.46 10.35
CA CYS A 489 -10.60 14.16 10.60
C CYS A 489 -9.64 12.98 10.62
N THR A 490 -8.50 13.10 9.93
CA THR A 490 -7.56 11.98 9.75
C THR A 490 -6.51 11.91 10.84
N LYS A 491 -6.30 13.01 11.57
CA LYS A 491 -5.27 13.16 12.62
C LYS A 491 -5.83 13.01 14.04
N ASP A 492 -7.17 13.05 14.20
CA ASP A 492 -7.83 12.98 15.50
C ASP A 492 -9.13 12.19 15.42
N SER A 493 -9.14 11.01 16.02
CA SER A 493 -10.27 10.08 16.00
C SER A 493 -11.43 10.43 16.91
N ARG A 494 -11.31 11.48 17.77
CA ARG A 494 -12.35 11.78 18.78
C ARG A 494 -13.75 11.97 18.20
N PHE A 495 -13.85 12.48 16.98
CA PHE A 495 -15.15 12.57 16.30
C PHE A 495 -15.73 11.20 15.97
N ASN A 496 -14.91 10.28 15.47
CA ASN A 496 -15.32 8.93 15.11
C ASN A 496 -15.55 8.07 16.36
N GLU A 497 -14.71 8.23 17.39
CA GLU A 497 -14.81 7.50 18.67
C GLU A 497 -16.17 7.66 19.37
N ALA A 498 -16.94 8.70 19.05
CA ALA A 498 -18.30 8.85 19.60
C ALA A 498 -19.26 7.70 19.20
N GLU A 499 -18.91 6.90 18.19
CA GLU A 499 -19.63 5.68 17.78
C GLU A 499 -18.86 4.40 18.15
N ALA A 500 -17.82 4.46 18.99
CA ALA A 500 -16.96 3.34 19.36
C ALA A 500 -17.16 2.87 20.80
N LEU A 501 -16.80 1.60 21.04
CA LEU A 501 -16.34 1.16 22.35
C LEU A 501 -14.83 1.41 22.42
N THR A 502 -14.37 2.26 23.31
CA THR A 502 -12.95 2.57 23.48
C THR A 502 -12.37 1.87 24.70
N PHE A 503 -11.14 1.38 24.59
CA PHE A 503 -10.40 0.77 25.69
C PHE A 503 -9.01 1.37 25.75
N THR A 504 -8.71 2.10 26.82
CA THR A 504 -7.48 2.90 26.93
C THR A 504 -6.55 2.35 28.02
N SER A 505 -5.26 2.24 27.72
CA SER A 505 -4.22 1.82 28.66
C SER A 505 -3.91 2.86 29.75
N ALA A 506 -3.17 2.45 30.77
CA ALA A 506 -2.44 3.40 31.61
C ALA A 506 -1.46 4.22 30.74
N PRO A 507 -1.05 5.43 31.18
CA PRO A 507 -0.05 6.22 30.46
C PRO A 507 1.29 5.50 30.41
N ALA A 508 1.99 5.59 29.29
CA ALA A 508 3.35 5.09 29.16
C ALA A 508 4.28 5.86 30.11
N GLU A 509 5.08 5.16 30.90
CA GLU A 509 6.07 5.77 31.82
C GLU A 509 7.35 6.18 31.07
N GLN A 510 7.65 5.47 29.98
CA GLN A 510 8.82 5.69 29.13
C GLN A 510 8.43 5.47 27.67
N PRO A 511 9.24 5.91 26.69
CA PRO A 511 8.96 5.63 25.28
C PRO A 511 8.77 4.14 25.05
N THR A 512 7.63 3.75 24.50
CA THR A 512 7.25 2.33 24.30
C THR A 512 7.07 2.06 22.82
N GLN A 513 7.93 1.21 22.27
CA GLN A 513 7.89 0.87 20.83
C GLN A 513 6.94 -0.29 20.56
N ILE A 514 6.19 -0.16 19.45
CA ILE A 514 5.30 -1.19 18.90
C ILE A 514 5.78 -1.47 17.47
N SER A 515 5.96 -2.75 17.08
CA SER A 515 6.42 -3.11 15.75
C SER A 515 5.82 -4.44 15.30
N GLY A 516 5.00 -4.42 14.25
CA GLY A 516 4.34 -5.59 13.68
C GLY A 516 2.81 -5.52 13.69
N SER A 517 2.15 -6.66 13.51
CA SER A 517 0.69 -6.79 13.52
C SER A 517 0.15 -6.89 14.95
N THR A 518 -1.00 -6.28 15.19
CA THR A 518 -1.76 -6.37 16.44
C THR A 518 -3.00 -7.22 16.19
N ASN A 519 -3.27 -8.24 17.01
CA ASN A 519 -4.50 -9.04 16.93
C ASN A 519 -5.43 -8.75 18.10
N ILE A 520 -6.71 -8.59 17.81
CA ILE A 520 -7.78 -8.37 18.80
C ILE A 520 -8.64 -9.63 18.87
N HIS A 521 -8.66 -10.25 20.04
CA HIS A 521 -9.48 -11.41 20.35
C HIS A 521 -10.76 -10.96 21.06
N LEU A 522 -11.90 -11.07 20.39
CA LEU A 522 -13.18 -10.62 20.93
C LEU A 522 -14.11 -11.79 21.25
N ASN A 523 -14.63 -11.82 22.45
CA ASN A 523 -15.81 -12.58 22.80
C ASN A 523 -17.03 -11.70 22.46
N THR A 524 -17.84 -12.11 21.49
CA THR A 524 -18.91 -11.29 20.92
C THR A 524 -20.27 -11.97 21.06
N VAL A 525 -21.34 -11.18 21.11
CA VAL A 525 -22.70 -11.65 20.98
C VAL A 525 -23.42 -10.79 19.95
N LEU A 526 -24.04 -11.44 18.97
CA LEU A 526 -24.82 -10.78 17.94
C LEU A 526 -26.31 -11.14 18.11
N ASP A 527 -27.17 -10.18 17.84
CA ASP A 527 -28.64 -10.40 17.82
C ASP A 527 -29.14 -10.84 16.44
N ARG A 528 -28.23 -10.96 15.47
CA ARG A 528 -28.45 -11.31 14.06
C ARG A 528 -27.45 -12.36 13.60
N PRO A 529 -27.72 -13.07 12.47
CA PRO A 529 -26.83 -14.12 11.97
C PRO A 529 -25.45 -13.64 11.52
N ASP A 530 -25.26 -12.32 11.33
CA ASP A 530 -23.99 -11.72 10.94
C ASP A 530 -23.78 -10.35 11.58
N GLY A 531 -22.56 -9.84 11.47
CA GLY A 531 -22.13 -8.53 11.93
C GLY A 531 -20.80 -8.15 11.31
N PHE A 532 -20.40 -6.89 11.45
CA PHE A 532 -19.17 -6.38 10.91
C PHE A 532 -18.37 -5.68 12.00
N TRP A 533 -17.20 -6.21 12.33
CA TRP A 533 -16.29 -5.69 13.34
C TRP A 533 -15.15 -4.90 12.68
N VAL A 534 -14.94 -3.70 13.17
CA VAL A 534 -13.84 -2.84 12.76
C VAL A 534 -13.13 -2.36 14.02
N ALA A 535 -11.82 -2.29 13.98
CA ALA A 535 -11.07 -1.75 15.08
C ALA A 535 -9.89 -0.87 14.62
N THR A 536 -9.53 0.10 15.46
CA THR A 536 -8.32 0.91 15.32
C THR A 536 -7.47 0.82 16.57
N MET A 537 -6.17 1.00 16.41
CA MET A 537 -5.24 1.27 17.51
C MET A 537 -4.75 2.70 17.37
N ASN A 538 -4.85 3.46 18.44
CA ASN A 538 -4.55 4.89 18.46
C ASN A 538 -3.50 5.23 19.53
N ASP A 539 -2.71 6.27 19.27
CA ASP A 539 -1.89 6.98 20.25
C ASP A 539 -2.69 8.15 20.84
N VAL A 540 -2.96 8.11 22.12
CA VAL A 540 -3.71 9.18 22.81
C VAL A 540 -2.76 10.04 23.60
N ALA A 541 -2.65 11.31 23.18
CA ALA A 541 -1.83 12.32 23.84
C ALA A 541 -2.45 12.80 25.17
N PRO A 542 -1.66 13.41 26.08
CA PRO A 542 -2.16 13.92 27.35
C PRO A 542 -3.28 14.98 27.24
N ASP A 543 -3.38 15.69 26.11
CA ASP A 543 -4.46 16.65 25.82
C ASP A 543 -5.74 15.98 25.29
N GLY A 544 -5.72 14.65 25.14
CA GLY A 544 -6.82 13.83 24.66
C GLY A 544 -6.90 13.68 23.16
N THR A 545 -6.00 14.28 22.35
CA THR A 545 -5.89 14.02 20.93
C THR A 545 -5.63 12.55 20.70
N SER A 546 -6.42 11.91 19.83
CA SER A 546 -6.37 10.46 19.54
C SER A 546 -5.93 10.24 18.10
N THR A 547 -4.66 9.91 17.89
CA THR A 547 -4.06 9.71 16.57
C THR A 547 -4.14 8.24 16.15
N PRO A 548 -4.86 7.89 15.07
CA PRO A 548 -4.94 6.51 14.60
C PRO A 548 -3.57 6.05 14.06
N LEU A 549 -3.11 4.88 14.52
CA LEU A 549 -1.87 4.24 14.08
C LEU A 549 -2.12 3.16 13.03
N THR A 550 -3.11 2.31 13.26
CA THR A 550 -3.47 1.19 12.39
C THR A 550 -4.93 0.77 12.60
N HIS A 551 -5.45 -0.05 11.70
CA HIS A 551 -6.84 -0.52 11.71
C HIS A 551 -6.95 -1.94 11.16
N GLY A 552 -8.10 -2.57 11.37
CA GLY A 552 -8.49 -3.85 10.77
C GLY A 552 -10.01 -4.03 10.77
N ALA A 553 -10.48 -5.02 10.04
CA ALA A 553 -11.89 -5.32 9.92
C ALA A 553 -12.12 -6.82 9.71
N ILE A 554 -13.30 -7.32 10.11
CA ILE A 554 -13.75 -8.69 9.85
C ILE A 554 -15.27 -8.79 9.84
N VAL A 555 -15.81 -9.48 8.86
CA VAL A 555 -17.22 -9.93 8.85
C VAL A 555 -17.35 -11.14 9.78
N ALA A 556 -18.24 -11.08 10.74
CA ALA A 556 -18.32 -12.08 11.82
C ALA A 556 -18.52 -13.51 11.32
N SER A 557 -19.28 -13.70 10.25
CA SER A 557 -19.48 -15.03 9.66
C SER A 557 -18.28 -15.55 8.87
N LEU A 558 -17.33 -14.69 8.48
CA LEU A 558 -16.09 -15.05 7.77
C LEU A 558 -14.88 -15.15 8.71
N ARG A 559 -15.10 -15.48 9.97
CA ARG A 559 -14.08 -15.59 11.03
C ARG A 559 -13.21 -16.85 10.97
N ALA A 560 -13.47 -17.77 10.03
CA ALA A 560 -12.60 -18.93 9.84
C ALA A 560 -11.18 -18.47 9.51
N VAL A 561 -10.18 -19.03 10.21
CA VAL A 561 -8.78 -18.59 10.13
C VAL A 561 -7.95 -19.63 9.39
N ASP A 562 -7.25 -19.20 8.35
CA ASP A 562 -6.21 -19.99 7.71
C ASP A 562 -5.02 -20.18 8.67
N GLN A 563 -4.89 -21.40 9.18
CA GLN A 563 -3.86 -21.75 10.15
C GLN A 563 -2.46 -21.73 9.54
N SER A 564 -2.33 -21.93 8.24
CA SER A 564 -1.05 -21.99 7.55
C SER A 564 -0.49 -20.60 7.24
N ALA A 565 -1.36 -19.64 6.94
CA ALA A 565 -1.00 -18.26 6.66
C ALA A 565 -0.90 -17.40 7.94
N SER A 566 -1.44 -17.87 9.06
CA SER A 566 -1.50 -17.11 10.32
C SER A 566 -0.27 -17.33 11.19
N THR A 567 0.10 -16.30 11.95
CA THR A 567 1.19 -16.36 12.94
C THR A 567 0.67 -16.40 14.37
N ARG A 568 1.32 -17.23 15.21
CA ARG A 568 0.98 -17.35 16.62
C ARG A 568 2.19 -17.04 17.51
N SER A 569 1.91 -16.47 18.67
CA SER A 569 2.87 -16.32 19.75
C SER A 569 3.12 -17.66 20.47
N PRO A 570 4.19 -17.79 21.27
CA PRO A 570 4.50 -19.02 22.00
C PRO A 570 3.38 -19.50 22.94
N ASN A 571 2.51 -18.62 23.42
CA ASN A 571 1.35 -18.98 24.25
C ASN A 571 0.12 -19.44 23.46
N GLY A 572 0.24 -19.50 22.11
CA GLY A 572 -0.81 -19.97 21.21
C GLY A 572 -1.76 -18.90 20.69
N ASP A 573 -1.64 -17.65 21.13
CA ASP A 573 -2.47 -16.54 20.61
C ASP A 573 -2.08 -16.16 19.21
N TYR A 574 -3.02 -15.65 18.43
CA TYR A 574 -2.70 -15.04 17.15
C TYR A 574 -1.93 -13.73 17.35
N ILE A 575 -0.85 -13.58 16.59
CA ILE A 575 -0.15 -12.33 16.33
C ILE A 575 -0.78 -11.69 15.08
N ASP A 576 -0.98 -12.52 14.06
CA ASP A 576 -1.69 -12.18 12.84
C ASP A 576 -2.65 -13.33 12.48
N ALA A 577 -3.95 -13.10 12.60
CA ALA A 577 -4.99 -14.03 12.21
C ALA A 577 -5.41 -13.71 10.77
N VAL A 578 -5.07 -14.58 9.84
CA VAL A 578 -5.44 -14.43 8.41
C VAL A 578 -6.75 -15.17 8.17
N PRO A 579 -7.85 -14.48 7.86
CA PRO A 579 -9.12 -15.14 7.60
C PRO A 579 -9.13 -15.84 6.23
N GLU A 580 -9.88 -16.97 6.13
CA GLU A 580 -10.01 -17.74 4.88
C GLU A 580 -10.83 -17.01 3.81
N LEU A 581 -11.77 -16.16 4.19
CA LEU A 581 -12.58 -15.29 3.34
C LEU A 581 -13.30 -15.98 2.18
N THR A 582 -13.84 -17.19 2.40
CA THR A 582 -14.65 -17.92 1.41
C THR A 582 -16.07 -18.13 1.91
N VAL A 583 -17.04 -18.24 0.99
CA VAL A 583 -18.44 -18.54 1.36
C VAL A 583 -18.59 -20.00 1.83
N GLU A 584 -17.71 -20.90 1.41
CA GLU A 584 -17.67 -22.30 1.81
C GLU A 584 -17.29 -22.46 3.29
N THR A 585 -16.40 -21.63 3.79
CA THR A 585 -15.95 -21.63 5.19
C THR A 585 -16.75 -20.68 6.08
N ARG A 586 -17.75 -20.00 5.50
CA ARG A 586 -18.63 -19.09 6.22
C ARG A 586 -19.34 -19.81 7.39
N GLN A 587 -19.27 -19.20 8.56
CA GLN A 587 -19.89 -19.70 9.81
C GLN A 587 -20.89 -18.66 10.34
N PRO A 588 -22.15 -18.66 9.91
CA PRO A 588 -23.15 -17.75 10.45
C PRO A 588 -23.19 -17.81 11.97
N VAL A 589 -23.36 -16.66 12.59
CA VAL A 589 -23.46 -16.58 14.05
C VAL A 589 -24.86 -17.00 14.48
N VAL A 590 -24.94 -17.74 15.58
CA VAL A 590 -26.24 -18.05 16.21
C VAL A 590 -26.63 -16.84 17.09
N PRO A 591 -27.74 -16.15 16.79
CA PRO A 591 -28.17 -14.99 17.57
C PRO A 591 -28.27 -15.28 19.07
N GLY A 592 -27.71 -14.38 19.88
CA GLY A 592 -27.66 -14.48 21.33
C GLY A 592 -26.62 -15.44 21.90
N VAL A 593 -25.88 -16.18 21.07
CA VAL A 593 -24.85 -17.13 21.52
C VAL A 593 -23.46 -16.47 21.44
N PRO A 594 -22.66 -16.55 22.53
CA PRO A 594 -21.27 -16.04 22.50
C PRO A 594 -20.45 -16.67 21.37
N THR A 595 -19.76 -15.83 20.63
CA THR A 595 -18.95 -16.22 19.47
C THR A 595 -17.63 -15.47 19.52
N THR A 596 -16.52 -16.20 19.38
CA THR A 596 -15.18 -15.59 19.34
C THR A 596 -14.84 -15.13 17.92
N VAL A 597 -14.24 -13.96 17.85
CA VAL A 597 -13.73 -13.36 16.62
C VAL A 597 -12.31 -12.90 16.84
N ASP A 598 -11.38 -13.30 15.98
CA ASP A 598 -10.01 -12.77 15.90
C ASP A 598 -9.92 -11.78 14.75
N LEU A 599 -9.44 -10.57 15.04
CA LEU A 599 -9.34 -9.46 14.11
C LEU A 599 -7.92 -8.90 14.15
N SER A 600 -7.18 -9.07 13.04
CA SER A 600 -5.84 -8.51 12.91
C SER A 600 -5.90 -7.09 12.34
N LEU A 601 -5.11 -6.19 12.95
CA LEU A 601 -4.84 -4.85 12.43
C LEU A 601 -3.68 -4.91 11.44
N LEU A 602 -3.64 -3.99 10.48
CA LEU A 602 -2.50 -3.85 9.58
C LEU A 602 -1.19 -3.68 10.36
N PRO A 603 -0.06 -4.15 9.82
CA PRO A 603 1.23 -3.98 10.48
C PRO A 603 1.58 -2.49 10.63
N THR A 604 2.29 -2.17 11.71
CA THR A 604 2.72 -0.79 11.99
C THR A 604 4.05 -0.76 12.72
N ASP A 605 4.72 0.40 12.70
CA ASP A 605 5.84 0.73 13.57
C ASP A 605 5.56 2.07 14.25
N ALA A 606 5.52 2.07 15.57
CA ALA A 606 5.12 3.25 16.34
C ALA A 606 5.92 3.36 17.65
N VAL A 607 5.97 4.57 18.20
CA VAL A 607 6.45 4.84 19.57
C VAL A 607 5.42 5.65 20.32
N ILE A 608 4.98 5.11 21.44
CA ILE A 608 4.10 5.77 22.39
C ILE A 608 4.96 6.59 23.33
N ALA A 609 4.82 7.90 23.31
CA ALA A 609 5.62 8.81 24.13
C ALA A 609 5.25 8.71 25.62
N PRO A 610 6.14 9.12 26.55
CA PRO A 610 5.81 9.21 27.98
C PRO A 610 4.58 10.08 28.21
N GLY A 611 3.63 9.59 29.01
CA GLY A 611 2.34 10.24 29.28
C GLY A 611 1.24 9.94 28.23
N HIS A 612 1.60 9.49 27.04
CA HIS A 612 0.65 9.01 26.03
C HIS A 612 0.09 7.63 26.41
N ARG A 613 -0.98 7.22 25.74
CA ARG A 613 -1.69 5.96 25.99
C ARG A 613 -2.01 5.24 24.70
N VAL A 614 -2.01 3.91 24.72
CA VAL A 614 -2.59 3.09 23.67
C VAL A 614 -4.10 3.02 23.87
N ARG A 615 -4.87 3.27 22.81
CA ARG A 615 -6.31 3.07 22.80
C ARG A 615 -6.71 2.13 21.69
N ILE A 616 -7.59 1.19 22.00
CA ILE A 616 -8.27 0.34 21.03
C ILE A 616 -9.71 0.81 20.93
N ASP A 617 -10.12 1.12 19.70
CA ASP A 617 -11.51 1.46 19.41
C ASP A 617 -12.15 0.34 18.62
N ILE A 618 -13.38 -0.01 18.97
CA ILE A 618 -14.16 -1.06 18.33
C ILE A 618 -15.44 -0.45 17.77
N TYR A 619 -15.68 -0.66 16.48
CA TYR A 619 -16.80 -0.13 15.72
C TYR A 619 -17.62 -1.26 15.08
N ALA A 620 -18.87 -0.95 14.70
CA ALA A 620 -19.75 -1.84 13.94
C ALA A 620 -19.91 -1.44 12.47
N SER A 621 -19.14 -0.47 11.99
CA SER A 621 -19.12 -0.03 10.58
C SER A 621 -17.84 0.71 10.25
N SER A 622 -17.49 0.79 8.95
CA SER A 622 -16.34 1.54 8.43
C SER A 622 -16.70 2.22 7.10
N VAL A 623 -17.89 2.80 7.03
CA VAL A 623 -18.30 3.57 5.83
C VAL A 623 -17.50 4.89 5.78
N PRO A 624 -16.93 5.28 4.61
CA PRO A 624 -17.15 4.71 3.26
C PRO A 624 -16.16 3.61 2.86
N ARG A 625 -15.21 3.22 3.71
CA ARG A 625 -14.11 2.36 3.30
C ARG A 625 -14.57 0.96 2.91
N TYR A 626 -15.32 0.30 3.78
CA TYR A 626 -15.72 -1.09 3.59
C TYR A 626 -17.23 -1.26 3.64
N LEU A 627 -17.72 -2.20 2.82
CA LEU A 627 -19.11 -2.64 2.82
C LEU A 627 -19.16 -4.17 2.74
N PRO A 628 -19.77 -4.88 3.71
CA PRO A 628 -19.97 -6.31 3.62
C PRO A 628 -20.74 -6.69 2.35
N LEU A 629 -20.56 -7.93 1.87
CA LEU A 629 -21.36 -8.47 0.75
C LEU A 629 -22.85 -8.37 1.05
N GLY A 630 -23.66 -8.16 0.03
CA GLY A 630 -25.10 -7.99 0.17
C GLY A 630 -25.80 -8.98 1.12
N PRO A 631 -25.58 -10.32 0.99
CA PRO A 631 -26.15 -11.30 1.91
C PRO A 631 -25.71 -11.09 3.36
N MET A 632 -24.44 -10.80 3.64
CA MET A 632 -23.94 -10.58 4.99
C MET A 632 -24.49 -9.28 5.58
N LEU A 633 -24.60 -8.23 4.76
CA LEU A 633 -25.20 -6.97 5.15
C LEU A 633 -26.68 -7.14 5.54
N LEU A 634 -27.44 -7.91 4.75
CA LEU A 634 -28.84 -8.23 5.04
C LEU A 634 -28.98 -9.12 6.29
N ASP A 635 -28.13 -10.12 6.46
CA ASP A 635 -28.09 -10.97 7.65
C ASP A 635 -27.76 -10.17 8.91
N SER A 636 -26.89 -9.16 8.83
CA SER A 636 -26.59 -8.25 9.94
C SER A 636 -27.77 -7.35 10.31
N GLY A 637 -28.58 -6.99 9.31
CA GLY A 637 -29.70 -6.06 9.45
C GLY A 637 -29.29 -4.71 10.01
N LEU A 638 -27.97 -4.36 9.96
CA LEU A 638 -27.39 -3.18 10.61
C LEU A 638 -27.76 -3.07 12.10
N ALA A 639 -27.96 -4.22 12.76
CA ALA A 639 -28.30 -4.28 14.17
C ALA A 639 -27.09 -3.92 15.06
N PRO A 640 -27.31 -3.41 16.28
CA PRO A 640 -26.27 -3.28 17.27
C PRO A 640 -25.56 -4.60 17.54
N GLN A 641 -24.27 -4.53 17.82
CA GLN A 641 -23.39 -5.65 18.11
C GLN A 641 -22.84 -5.52 19.53
N HIS A 642 -22.43 -6.63 20.14
CA HIS A 642 -22.05 -6.63 21.53
C HIS A 642 -20.71 -7.33 21.74
N VAL A 643 -19.83 -6.67 22.51
CA VAL A 643 -18.65 -7.28 23.11
C VAL A 643 -19.05 -7.79 24.48
N GLN A 644 -18.87 -9.08 24.72
CA GLN A 644 -19.12 -9.71 26.02
C GLN A 644 -17.83 -9.75 26.82
N LEU A 645 -17.77 -9.03 27.91
CA LEU A 645 -16.70 -9.19 28.91
C LEU A 645 -17.08 -10.33 29.85
N ASP A 646 -16.28 -11.38 29.84
CA ASP A 646 -16.50 -12.59 30.63
C ASP A 646 -15.14 -13.08 31.18
N PRO A 647 -14.96 -13.18 32.50
CA PRO A 647 -13.70 -13.64 33.09
C PRO A 647 -13.28 -15.05 32.65
N SER A 648 -14.25 -15.89 32.26
CA SER A 648 -13.98 -17.26 31.81
C SER A 648 -13.57 -17.34 30.33
N ASN A 649 -13.90 -16.31 29.55
CA ASN A 649 -13.54 -16.15 28.13
C ASN A 649 -13.25 -14.68 27.83
N PRO A 650 -12.11 -14.16 28.31
CA PRO A 650 -11.82 -12.73 28.26
C PRO A 650 -11.49 -12.23 26.85
N SER A 651 -12.02 -11.06 26.49
CA SER A 651 -11.57 -10.31 25.32
C SER A 651 -10.24 -9.62 25.64
N PHE A 652 -9.30 -9.65 24.69
CA PHE A 652 -7.96 -9.04 24.85
C PHE A 652 -7.37 -8.61 23.51
N VAL A 653 -6.31 -7.83 23.59
CA VAL A 653 -5.50 -7.39 22.46
C VAL A 653 -4.07 -7.89 22.65
N ASN A 654 -3.49 -8.45 21.61
CA ASN A 654 -2.09 -8.81 21.51
C ASN A 654 -1.31 -7.71 20.81
N ILE A 655 -0.57 -6.89 21.56
CA ILE A 655 0.22 -5.77 21.05
C ILE A 655 1.69 -6.17 20.99
N PRO A 656 2.38 -6.02 19.83
CA PRO A 656 3.79 -6.40 19.67
C PRO A 656 4.74 -5.31 20.19
N TYR A 657 5.00 -5.29 21.49
CA TYR A 657 5.96 -4.37 22.11
C TYR A 657 7.40 -4.82 21.84
N VAL A 658 8.28 -3.87 21.54
CA VAL A 658 9.72 -4.08 21.40
C VAL A 658 10.37 -3.99 22.79
N LYS A 659 11.15 -5.01 23.18
CA LYS A 659 11.86 -5.10 24.46
C LYS A 659 13.35 -4.86 24.31
#